data_0c7fb3f053cfa8ba7c1e3d13d1c1556e
#
_entry.id   0c7fb3f053cfa8ba7c1e3d13d1c1556e
#
_cell.length_a   1.000
_cell.length_b   1.000
_cell.length_c   1.000
_cell.angle_alpha   90.00
_cell.angle_beta   90.00
_cell.angle_gamma   90.00
#
_symmetry.space_group_name_H-M   'P 1'
#
loop_
_entity.id
_entity.type
_entity.pdbx_description
1 polymer ?
#
loop_
_entity_poly.entity_id
_entity_poly.type
_entity_poly.pdbx_seq_one_letter_code
_entity_poly.pdbx_strand_id
1 'polypeptide(L)'
;MIKLTLKDGSIRELEAPTAAAEVIKGIGMGLYKASCCVKLDGEVCDLRTVIDHDCTFEVMTFDSEEGKKTFWHTASHVLAQAVKRLYPEAKLAIGPAIDTGFYYDFDVEHPFSQEELTKIEAEMKKIVKANEKLEQFCLSPEEAVAKLKEMDEPYKVELCEEHAGNGEPISFYQQGDFTDLCAGPHLMSTGTIKAFKLLSCTGAYWRGSEKNKMLSRVYAVAFPKASMLEEHLAKLEEAKKRDHNKLGRELEYFTTVDVIGQGLPVLLPKGARVVQLLQRWVEDVEQAHGCLLTKTPLLAKRELYKISGHWDHYLDGMFVLGDPHDETKDCFALRPMTCPFQYQVYLNRQRSYRDLPMRLTETSTLFRNEDSGEMHGLIRVRQFTISEGHYILRPDQLEDEFKNCLQLAKYFLDTVGLLDDCTFRFSQWDPANPGNKYEGTPEQWEEAQRVMGNILDHLGLKYEIGIDEAAFYGPKLDIQYKNVFGKEDTLVTIQIDMLLAERFGMYYKDKDGQKKLPYIIHRTSLGCYERTLAYMIEHFGGAMPLWIAPEQVRLVPIADRHLDFAYEVKKELEAAGLRVEVDSRAEKVGWKIRQATMEKVPYMLTVGDKECEEKTVAVRKRTGEDLGSMTVAELTEKLVEEVRTKQK
;
A
#
# COMPACT_ATOMS: atom_id res chain seq x y z
N MET A 1 -3.60 6.49 48.64
CA MET A 1 -2.72 5.55 47.90
C MET A 1 -3.32 5.32 46.54
N ILE A 2 -2.54 5.50 45.48
CA ILE A 2 -2.96 5.37 44.08
C ILE A 2 -2.54 3.99 43.61
N LYS A 3 -3.45 3.26 42.96
CA LYS A 3 -3.21 1.88 42.48
C LYS A 3 -2.96 1.87 41.00
N LEU A 4 -1.79 1.37 40.59
CA LEU A 4 -1.41 1.15 39.20
C LEU A 4 -1.57 -0.32 38.85
N THR A 5 -2.43 -0.64 37.89
CA THR A 5 -2.55 -1.99 37.34
C THR A 5 -1.57 -2.12 36.17
N LEU A 6 -0.54 -2.94 36.33
CA LEU A 6 0.45 -3.17 35.28
C LEU A 6 -0.09 -4.14 34.21
N LYS A 7 0.58 -4.22 33.06
CA LYS A 7 0.21 -5.09 31.91
C LYS A 7 0.09 -6.59 32.27
N ASP A 8 0.85 -7.06 33.24
CA ASP A 8 0.82 -8.44 33.73
C ASP A 8 -0.28 -8.67 34.79
N GLY A 9 -1.11 -7.67 35.07
CA GLY A 9 -2.18 -7.70 36.08
C GLY A 9 -1.71 -7.45 37.52
N SER A 10 -0.41 -7.26 37.75
CA SER A 10 0.11 -6.91 39.07
C SER A 10 -0.27 -5.48 39.46
N ILE A 11 -0.44 -5.23 40.76
CA ILE A 11 -0.80 -3.91 41.29
C ILE A 11 0.39 -3.30 42.02
N ARG A 12 0.67 -2.04 41.68
CA ARG A 12 1.67 -1.22 42.38
C ARG A 12 0.97 -0.03 43.06
N GLU A 13 1.28 0.21 44.33
CA GLU A 13 0.71 1.32 45.08
C GLU A 13 1.71 2.48 45.14
N LEU A 14 1.19 3.71 44.94
CA LEU A 14 1.92 4.96 45.12
C LEU A 14 1.37 5.71 46.33
N GLU A 15 2.25 6.22 47.18
CA GLU A 15 1.87 6.97 48.39
C GLU A 15 1.37 8.38 48.06
N ALA A 16 1.82 8.97 46.94
CA ALA A 16 1.49 10.31 46.49
C ALA A 16 1.50 10.40 44.95
N PRO A 17 0.90 11.46 44.38
CA PRO A 17 1.03 11.74 42.94
C PRO A 17 2.50 11.70 42.48
N THR A 18 2.80 10.90 41.46
CA THR A 18 4.17 10.58 41.06
C THR A 18 4.28 10.62 39.54
N ALA A 19 5.33 11.23 39.02
CA ALA A 19 5.59 11.23 37.57
C ALA A 19 5.84 9.81 37.06
N ALA A 20 5.32 9.48 35.88
CA ALA A 20 5.46 8.17 35.25
C ALA A 20 6.94 7.73 35.16
N ALA A 21 7.84 8.65 34.84
CA ALA A 21 9.29 8.40 34.80
C ALA A 21 9.83 7.87 36.13
N GLU A 22 9.38 8.40 37.27
CA GLU A 22 9.83 7.97 38.61
C GLU A 22 9.26 6.58 38.95
N VAL A 23 8.02 6.31 38.56
CA VAL A 23 7.41 4.99 38.70
C VAL A 23 8.25 3.94 37.95
N ILE A 24 8.63 4.24 36.70
CA ILE A 24 9.45 3.32 35.87
C ILE A 24 10.84 3.11 36.45
N LYS A 25 11.49 4.16 37.00
CA LYS A 25 12.77 4.03 37.71
C LYS A 25 12.69 3.08 38.89
N GLY A 26 11.57 3.15 39.62
CA GLY A 26 11.27 2.25 40.74
C GLY A 26 10.97 0.81 40.32
N ILE A 27 10.57 0.57 39.07
CA ILE A 27 10.45 -0.78 38.46
C ILE A 27 11.83 -1.29 38.07
N GLY A 28 12.62 -0.48 37.35
CA GLY A 28 13.97 -0.84 36.95
C GLY A 28 14.65 0.18 36.04
N MET A 29 15.90 0.48 36.32
CA MET A 29 16.69 1.45 35.53
C MET A 29 16.91 1.03 34.07
N GLY A 30 16.91 -0.27 33.78
CA GLY A 30 16.98 -0.77 32.40
C GLY A 30 15.74 -0.42 31.60
N LEU A 31 14.56 -0.64 32.19
CA LEU A 31 13.28 -0.29 31.61
C LEU A 31 13.16 1.23 31.40
N TYR A 32 13.54 2.03 32.41
CA TYR A 32 13.53 3.49 32.30
C TYR A 32 14.38 4.00 31.12
N LYS A 33 15.57 3.44 30.92
CA LYS A 33 16.45 3.82 29.79
C LYS A 33 15.88 3.41 28.42
N ALA A 34 15.03 2.41 28.39
CA ALA A 34 14.38 1.92 27.15
C ALA A 34 13.01 2.56 26.91
N SER A 35 12.40 3.19 27.95
CA SER A 35 11.06 3.75 27.85
C SER A 35 11.04 5.01 26.97
N CYS A 36 10.00 5.11 26.14
CA CYS A 36 9.73 6.25 25.27
C CYS A 36 8.53 7.07 25.76
N CYS A 37 7.44 6.39 26.11
CA CYS A 37 6.20 6.97 26.66
C CYS A 37 5.50 5.92 27.52
N VAL A 38 4.33 6.27 28.07
CA VAL A 38 3.45 5.35 28.80
C VAL A 38 2.04 5.37 28.22
N LYS A 39 1.27 4.31 28.47
CA LYS A 39 -0.18 4.35 28.34
C LYS A 39 -0.81 4.37 29.74
N LEU A 40 -1.70 5.33 29.95
CA LEU A 40 -2.54 5.46 31.14
C LEU A 40 -4.00 5.27 30.69
N ASP A 41 -4.66 4.25 31.18
CA ASP A 41 -6.03 3.87 30.77
C ASP A 41 -6.23 3.78 29.23
N GLY A 42 -5.18 3.33 28.54
CA GLY A 42 -5.17 3.20 27.07
C GLY A 42 -4.71 4.45 26.32
N GLU A 43 -4.62 5.61 26.96
CA GLU A 43 -4.15 6.86 26.35
C GLU A 43 -2.62 6.99 26.42
N VAL A 44 -2.02 7.44 25.33
CA VAL A 44 -0.56 7.64 25.22
C VAL A 44 -0.16 8.94 25.91
N CYS A 45 0.67 8.84 26.95
CA CYS A 45 1.10 9.95 27.77
C CYS A 45 2.63 10.08 27.81
N ASP A 46 3.09 11.31 28.04
CA ASP A 46 4.50 11.62 28.24
C ASP A 46 5.03 11.02 29.56
N LEU A 47 6.30 10.69 29.60
CA LEU A 47 6.96 10.18 30.83
C LEU A 47 6.96 11.20 31.99
N ARG A 48 6.72 12.49 31.69
CA ARG A 48 6.60 13.60 32.70
C ARG A 48 5.23 13.65 33.33
N THR A 49 4.22 13.00 32.74
CA THR A 49 2.84 12.99 33.24
C THR A 49 2.81 12.53 34.69
N VAL A 50 2.18 13.32 35.54
CA VAL A 50 1.98 13.00 36.97
C VAL A 50 0.73 12.13 37.09
N ILE A 51 0.89 10.96 37.66
CA ILE A 51 -0.19 10.01 37.95
C ILE A 51 -0.76 10.35 39.33
N ASP A 52 -2.00 10.76 39.38
CA ASP A 52 -2.69 11.23 40.58
C ASP A 52 -3.97 10.45 40.95
N HIS A 53 -4.34 9.46 40.14
CA HIS A 53 -5.51 8.60 40.31
C HIS A 53 -5.19 7.13 39.97
N ASP A 54 -6.10 6.22 40.32
CA ASP A 54 -6.01 4.81 40.02
C ASP A 54 -6.16 4.61 38.51
N CYS A 55 -5.20 3.93 37.87
CA CYS A 55 -5.22 3.72 36.42
C CYS A 55 -4.48 2.43 35.98
N THR A 56 -4.69 2.02 34.76
CA THR A 56 -3.83 1.04 34.09
C THR A 56 -2.53 1.73 33.66
N PHE A 57 -1.41 1.02 33.78
CA PHE A 57 -0.08 1.58 33.49
C PHE A 57 0.73 0.63 32.60
N GLU A 58 1.01 1.06 31.39
CA GLU A 58 1.83 0.30 30.45
C GLU A 58 3.01 1.13 29.95
N VAL A 59 4.23 0.55 30.00
CA VAL A 59 5.46 1.23 29.53
C VAL A 59 5.69 0.90 28.07
N MET A 60 5.78 1.93 27.23
CA MET A 60 6.06 1.81 25.81
C MET A 60 7.55 2.03 25.54
N THR A 61 8.16 1.07 24.84
CA THR A 61 9.55 1.15 24.38
C THR A 61 9.58 1.33 22.85
N PHE A 62 10.77 1.46 22.27
CA PHE A 62 10.93 1.56 20.81
C PHE A 62 10.35 0.37 20.05
N ASP A 63 10.15 -0.77 20.69
CA ASP A 63 9.58 -1.97 20.05
C ASP A 63 8.05 -1.89 19.89
N SER A 64 7.37 -1.00 20.62
CA SER A 64 5.94 -0.69 20.43
C SER A 64 5.76 0.43 19.39
N GLU A 65 4.58 0.48 18.77
CA GLU A 65 4.25 1.51 17.78
C GLU A 65 4.28 2.92 18.39
N GLU A 66 3.65 3.11 19.54
CA GLU A 66 3.58 4.39 20.24
C GLU A 66 4.95 4.85 20.75
N GLY A 67 5.74 3.91 21.27
CA GLY A 67 7.11 4.20 21.69
C GLY A 67 8.01 4.58 20.52
N LYS A 68 7.85 3.92 19.38
CA LYS A 68 8.56 4.25 18.15
C LYS A 68 8.17 5.63 17.61
N LYS A 69 6.87 5.95 17.59
CA LYS A 69 6.38 7.28 17.18
C LYS A 69 6.93 8.37 18.09
N THR A 70 6.92 8.17 19.41
CA THR A 70 7.51 9.11 20.38
C THR A 70 9.01 9.32 20.17
N PHE A 71 9.73 8.24 19.88
CA PHE A 71 11.17 8.29 19.61
C PHE A 71 11.48 9.10 18.33
N TRP A 72 10.75 8.83 17.25
CA TRP A 72 10.91 9.54 15.98
C TRP A 72 10.45 10.99 16.06
N HIS A 73 9.39 11.28 16.82
CA HIS A 73 8.94 12.64 17.09
C HIS A 73 10.02 13.45 17.82
N THR A 74 10.71 12.86 18.79
CA THR A 74 11.86 13.52 19.43
C THR A 74 13.04 13.70 18.45
N ALA A 75 13.28 12.72 17.58
CA ALA A 75 14.31 12.83 16.56
C ALA A 75 14.02 13.94 15.53
N SER A 76 12.73 14.21 15.23
CA SER A 76 12.34 15.32 14.37
C SER A 76 12.65 16.69 15.00
N HIS A 77 12.51 16.82 16.33
CA HIS A 77 12.93 18.03 17.06
C HIS A 77 14.46 18.21 17.04
N VAL A 78 15.23 17.12 17.14
CA VAL A 78 16.71 17.18 16.99
C VAL A 78 17.10 17.65 15.59
N LEU A 79 16.37 17.20 14.56
CA LEU A 79 16.55 17.69 13.18
C LEU A 79 16.23 19.18 13.07
N ALA A 80 15.09 19.61 13.60
CA ALA A 80 14.66 21.02 13.58
C ALA A 80 15.66 21.93 14.27
N GLN A 81 16.16 21.53 15.46
CA GLN A 81 17.20 22.28 16.18
C GLN A 81 18.51 22.38 15.37
N ALA A 82 18.92 21.29 14.73
CA ALA A 82 20.12 21.28 13.90
C ALA A 82 19.98 22.21 12.70
N VAL A 83 18.82 22.22 12.05
CA VAL A 83 18.53 23.12 10.93
C VAL A 83 18.52 24.59 11.41
N LYS A 84 17.86 24.91 12.51
CA LYS A 84 17.83 26.29 13.06
C LYS A 84 19.23 26.79 13.46
N ARG A 85 20.10 25.92 13.97
CA ARG A 85 21.51 26.28 14.29
C ARG A 85 22.33 26.60 13.06
N LEU A 86 22.12 25.88 11.95
CA LEU A 86 22.88 26.06 10.71
C LEU A 86 22.24 27.08 9.76
N TYR A 87 20.92 27.17 9.79
CA TYR A 87 20.10 28.03 8.94
C TYR A 87 19.06 28.77 9.78
N PRO A 88 19.47 29.86 10.51
CA PRO A 88 18.58 30.59 11.42
C PRO A 88 17.33 31.16 10.76
N GLU A 89 17.40 31.48 9.46
CA GLU A 89 16.29 32.02 8.66
C GLU A 89 15.24 30.98 8.26
N ALA A 90 15.56 29.69 8.35
CA ALA A 90 14.61 28.61 8.04
C ALA A 90 13.38 28.70 8.94
N LYS A 91 12.15 28.64 8.36
CA LYS A 91 10.90 28.59 9.14
C LYS A 91 10.47 27.17 9.33
N LEU A 92 9.99 26.87 10.51
CA LEU A 92 9.56 25.54 10.92
C LEU A 92 8.07 25.34 10.63
N ALA A 93 7.70 24.27 9.95
CA ALA A 93 6.31 23.91 9.75
C ALA A 93 5.91 22.74 10.66
N ILE A 94 5.95 21.51 10.19
CA ILE A 94 5.57 20.31 10.96
C ILE A 94 6.62 19.19 10.84
N GLY A 95 6.74 18.38 11.92
CA GLY A 95 7.69 17.27 11.98
C GLY A 95 7.12 16.00 12.61
N PRO A 96 6.10 15.36 11.99
CA PRO A 96 5.49 14.17 12.55
C PRO A 96 6.35 12.92 12.36
N ALA A 97 6.13 11.95 13.25
CA ALA A 97 6.50 10.56 12.99
C ALA A 97 5.55 9.96 11.96
N ILE A 98 6.08 9.11 11.09
CA ILE A 98 5.34 8.32 10.09
C ILE A 98 5.69 6.84 10.25
N ASP A 99 5.01 5.94 9.54
CA ASP A 99 5.21 4.48 9.69
C ASP A 99 6.63 3.99 9.43
N THR A 100 7.37 4.72 8.57
CA THR A 100 8.71 4.32 8.13
C THR A 100 9.84 5.22 8.66
N GLY A 101 9.55 6.12 9.60
CA GLY A 101 10.51 7.08 10.13
C GLY A 101 9.84 8.39 10.55
N PHE A 102 10.44 9.50 10.18
CA PHE A 102 9.87 10.82 10.41
C PHE A 102 10.29 11.78 9.29
N TYR A 103 9.61 12.90 9.20
CA TYR A 103 10.07 14.02 8.38
C TYR A 103 9.95 15.32 9.16
N TYR A 104 10.54 16.38 8.60
CA TYR A 104 10.28 17.75 9.03
C TYR A 104 10.21 18.66 7.80
N ASP A 105 9.22 19.56 7.79
CA ASP A 105 8.99 20.54 6.72
C ASP A 105 9.59 21.87 7.09
N PHE A 106 10.43 22.40 6.20
CA PHE A 106 11.12 23.68 6.36
C PHE A 106 10.77 24.61 5.21
N ASP A 107 10.49 25.87 5.54
CA ASP A 107 10.48 26.94 4.55
C ASP A 107 11.89 27.52 4.46
N VAL A 108 12.55 27.23 3.36
CA VAL A 108 13.92 27.67 3.04
C VAL A 108 13.97 28.17 1.61
N GLU A 109 14.99 28.98 1.28
CA GLU A 109 15.13 29.58 -0.04
C GLU A 109 15.28 28.53 -1.16
N HIS A 110 15.98 27.43 -0.88
CA HIS A 110 16.15 26.28 -1.79
C HIS A 110 16.15 24.96 -1.02
N PRO A 111 15.73 23.85 -1.63
CA PRO A 111 15.78 22.53 -0.99
C PRO A 111 17.21 22.12 -0.61
N PHE A 112 17.35 21.46 0.54
CA PHE A 112 18.66 21.02 1.00
C PHE A 112 19.29 19.99 0.06
N SER A 113 20.53 20.27 -0.36
CA SER A 113 21.37 19.35 -1.11
C SER A 113 21.87 18.19 -0.23
N GLN A 114 22.42 17.13 -0.84
CA GLN A 114 23.01 16.02 -0.11
C GLN A 114 24.18 16.43 0.78
N GLU A 115 24.95 17.45 0.37
CA GLU A 115 26.05 17.99 1.18
C GLU A 115 25.52 18.71 2.42
N GLU A 116 24.44 19.49 2.27
CA GLU A 116 23.78 20.18 3.38
C GLU A 116 23.15 19.19 4.36
N LEU A 117 22.48 18.15 3.86
CA LEU A 117 21.98 17.05 4.72
C LEU A 117 23.11 16.41 5.55
N THR A 118 24.29 16.25 4.97
CA THR A 118 25.46 15.73 5.69
C THR A 118 25.91 16.69 6.80
N LYS A 119 25.89 18.01 6.55
CA LYS A 119 26.21 19.03 7.57
C LYS A 119 25.17 19.04 8.70
N ILE A 120 23.88 18.92 8.34
CA ILE A 120 22.79 18.83 9.32
C ILE A 120 22.94 17.57 10.20
N GLU A 121 23.24 16.41 9.60
CA GLU A 121 23.54 15.18 10.38
C GLU A 121 24.70 15.37 11.36
N ALA A 122 25.74 16.08 10.96
CA ALA A 122 26.89 16.36 11.81
C ALA A 122 26.49 17.24 13.02
N GLU A 123 25.60 18.20 12.82
CA GLU A 123 25.06 19.05 13.90
C GLU A 123 24.11 18.24 14.81
N MET A 124 23.22 17.42 14.25
CA MET A 124 22.40 16.49 15.05
C MET A 124 23.23 15.61 15.96
N LYS A 125 24.39 15.09 15.49
CA LYS A 125 25.31 14.30 16.32
C LYS A 125 25.84 15.08 17.52
N LYS A 126 26.08 16.39 17.39
CA LYS A 126 26.50 17.25 18.53
C LYS A 126 25.37 17.41 19.54
N ILE A 127 24.14 17.65 19.09
CA ILE A 127 22.95 17.80 19.94
C ILE A 127 22.70 16.50 20.73
N VAL A 128 22.72 15.36 20.06
CA VAL A 128 22.53 14.06 20.72
C VAL A 128 23.66 13.77 21.72
N LYS A 129 24.91 14.11 21.40
CA LYS A 129 26.05 13.94 22.30
C LYS A 129 25.95 14.87 23.53
N ALA A 130 25.39 16.06 23.37
CA ALA A 130 25.16 16.99 24.47
C ALA A 130 24.13 16.45 25.48
N ASN A 131 23.29 15.50 25.07
CA ASN A 131 22.25 14.87 25.89
C ASN A 131 21.35 15.91 26.57
N GLU A 132 20.84 16.84 25.77
CA GLU A 132 19.97 17.92 26.23
C GLU A 132 18.65 17.35 26.76
N LYS A 133 18.17 17.85 27.90
CA LYS A 133 16.88 17.49 28.46
C LYS A 133 15.77 18.16 27.64
N LEU A 134 14.65 17.47 27.51
CA LEU A 134 13.42 18.07 26.99
C LEU A 134 12.52 18.45 28.18
N GLU A 135 12.05 19.68 28.22
CA GLU A 135 11.16 20.19 29.24
C GLU A 135 9.86 20.68 28.59
N GLN A 136 8.74 20.20 29.11
CA GLN A 136 7.41 20.63 28.66
C GLN A 136 6.94 21.81 29.51
N PHE A 137 6.35 22.80 28.82
CA PHE A 137 5.64 23.90 29.50
C PHE A 137 4.42 24.31 28.65
N CYS A 138 3.45 24.95 29.30
CA CYS A 138 2.23 25.41 28.65
C CYS A 138 2.13 26.94 28.77
N LEU A 139 1.54 27.57 27.78
CA LEU A 139 1.22 28.99 27.73
C LEU A 139 -0.26 29.17 27.43
N SER A 140 -0.83 30.32 27.81
CA SER A 140 -2.15 30.72 27.32
C SER A 140 -2.11 30.90 25.81
N PRO A 141 -3.23 30.77 25.09
CA PRO A 141 -3.25 30.98 23.64
C PRO A 141 -2.64 32.32 23.19
N GLU A 142 -2.89 33.39 23.90
CA GLU A 142 -2.36 34.72 23.60
C GLU A 142 -0.84 34.78 23.80
N GLU A 143 -0.32 34.22 24.90
CA GLU A 143 1.12 34.15 25.17
C GLU A 143 1.85 33.26 24.14
N ALA A 144 1.20 32.13 23.75
CA ALA A 144 1.73 31.22 22.74
C ALA A 144 1.90 31.90 21.38
N VAL A 145 0.85 32.58 20.89
CA VAL A 145 0.90 33.35 19.64
C VAL A 145 1.94 34.47 19.70
N ALA A 146 2.02 35.21 20.82
CA ALA A 146 3.01 36.28 21.01
C ALA A 146 4.44 35.72 20.94
N LYS A 147 4.71 34.59 21.62
CA LYS A 147 6.01 33.91 21.61
C LYS A 147 6.40 33.44 20.20
N LEU A 148 5.47 32.81 19.47
CA LEU A 148 5.73 32.31 18.11
C LEU A 148 5.96 33.44 17.10
N LYS A 149 5.29 34.59 17.26
CA LYS A 149 5.56 35.83 16.48
C LYS A 149 6.94 36.40 16.80
N GLU A 150 7.36 36.40 18.06
CA GLU A 150 8.71 36.81 18.46
C GLU A 150 9.79 35.90 17.87
N MET A 151 9.51 34.58 17.80
CA MET A 151 10.38 33.58 17.19
C MET A 151 10.39 33.62 15.65
N ASP A 152 9.52 34.41 15.03
CA ASP A 152 9.33 34.52 13.58
C ASP A 152 9.01 33.16 12.90
N GLU A 153 8.06 32.41 13.51
CA GLU A 153 7.62 31.09 13.04
C GLU A 153 6.16 31.14 12.53
N PRO A 154 5.92 31.63 11.30
CA PRO A 154 4.57 31.93 10.78
C PRO A 154 3.68 30.68 10.68
N TYR A 155 4.22 29.51 10.29
CA TYR A 155 3.45 28.27 10.20
C TYR A 155 3.00 27.77 11.59
N LYS A 156 3.83 27.98 12.61
CA LYS A 156 3.49 27.65 14.00
C LYS A 156 2.45 28.62 14.57
N VAL A 157 2.48 29.88 14.17
CA VAL A 157 1.43 30.86 14.51
C VAL A 157 0.08 30.41 13.95
N GLU A 158 0.04 30.04 12.66
CA GLU A 158 -1.18 29.54 12.01
C GLU A 158 -1.74 28.29 12.73
N LEU A 159 -0.90 27.31 13.04
CA LEU A 159 -1.29 26.10 13.78
C LEU A 159 -1.79 26.43 15.20
N CYS A 160 -1.12 27.36 15.89
CA CYS A 160 -1.52 27.80 17.23
C CYS A 160 -2.88 28.50 17.24
N GLU A 161 -3.12 29.40 16.28
CA GLU A 161 -4.39 30.13 16.15
C GLU A 161 -5.57 29.20 15.85
N GLU A 162 -5.37 28.12 15.11
CA GLU A 162 -6.40 27.09 14.87
C GLU A 162 -6.75 26.30 16.14
N HIS A 163 -5.76 25.92 16.94
CA HIS A 163 -5.98 25.19 18.18
C HIS A 163 -6.48 26.08 19.33
N ALA A 164 -6.21 27.38 19.26
CA ALA A 164 -6.61 28.35 20.29
C ALA A 164 -8.14 28.53 20.44
N GLY A 165 -8.94 28.06 19.47
CA GLY A 165 -10.41 28.21 19.48
C GLY A 165 -11.12 27.55 20.66
N ASN A 166 -10.47 26.65 21.38
CA ASN A 166 -11.04 25.93 22.53
C ASN A 166 -10.64 26.54 23.87
N GLY A 167 -9.77 27.57 23.91
CA GLY A 167 -9.31 28.22 25.15
C GLY A 167 -8.40 27.35 26.04
N GLU A 168 -7.94 26.20 25.56
CA GLU A 168 -7.04 25.30 26.28
C GLU A 168 -5.59 25.80 26.22
N PRO A 169 -4.77 25.52 27.27
CA PRO A 169 -3.35 25.86 27.27
C PRO A 169 -2.61 25.17 26.12
N ILE A 170 -1.73 25.92 25.44
CA ILE A 170 -0.92 25.46 24.35
C ILE A 170 0.43 24.96 24.86
N SER A 171 0.79 23.73 24.53
CA SER A 171 2.03 23.12 25.00
C SER A 171 3.22 23.37 24.08
N PHE A 172 4.38 23.51 24.70
CA PHE A 172 5.69 23.68 24.10
C PHE A 172 6.68 22.70 24.70
N TYR A 173 7.70 22.33 23.93
CA TYR A 173 8.86 21.62 24.43
C TYR A 173 10.13 22.46 24.21
N GLN A 174 10.91 22.59 25.26
CA GLN A 174 12.24 23.20 25.24
C GLN A 174 13.30 22.12 25.27
N GLN A 175 14.28 22.19 24.36
CA GLN A 175 15.39 21.28 24.18
C GLN A 175 16.69 22.11 24.07
N GLY A 176 17.39 22.30 25.18
CA GLY A 176 18.52 23.20 25.24
C GLY A 176 18.15 24.63 24.83
N ASP A 177 18.75 25.12 23.74
CA ASP A 177 18.50 26.45 23.14
C ASP A 177 17.33 26.46 22.14
N PHE A 178 16.70 25.34 21.90
CA PHE A 178 15.60 25.17 20.95
C PHE A 178 14.24 25.02 21.65
N THR A 179 13.23 25.71 21.14
CA THR A 179 11.85 25.61 21.61
C THR A 179 10.92 25.39 20.42
N ASP A 180 9.96 24.45 20.53
CA ASP A 180 8.97 24.21 19.49
C ASP A 180 7.57 24.07 20.07
N LEU A 181 6.56 24.53 19.29
CA LEU A 181 5.14 24.26 19.54
C LEU A 181 4.86 22.77 19.31
N CYS A 182 4.43 22.05 20.33
CA CYS A 182 4.25 20.61 20.22
C CYS A 182 3.36 20.05 21.34
N ALA A 183 2.48 19.11 20.97
CA ALA A 183 1.63 18.37 21.90
C ALA A 183 2.37 17.20 22.62
N GLY A 184 3.51 16.75 22.08
CA GLY A 184 4.21 15.56 22.58
C GLY A 184 3.54 14.25 22.14
N PRO A 185 3.84 13.11 22.84
CA PRO A 185 4.89 12.96 23.85
C PRO A 185 6.31 12.95 23.28
N HIS A 186 7.30 13.16 24.15
CA HIS A 186 8.72 13.16 23.81
C HIS A 186 9.56 12.32 24.78
N LEU A 187 10.75 11.91 24.32
CA LEU A 187 11.77 11.32 25.17
C LEU A 187 12.23 12.30 26.25
N MET A 188 12.82 11.80 27.32
CA MET A 188 13.32 12.64 28.42
C MET A 188 14.57 13.45 28.03
N SER A 189 15.37 12.96 27.08
CA SER A 189 16.56 13.65 26.57
C SER A 189 16.96 13.20 25.16
N THR A 190 17.71 14.04 24.47
CA THR A 190 18.23 13.78 23.11
C THR A 190 19.23 12.62 23.06
N GLY A 191 19.93 12.38 24.15
CA GLY A 191 20.98 11.34 24.23
C GLY A 191 20.45 9.90 24.13
N THR A 192 19.14 9.67 24.16
CA THR A 192 18.54 8.35 23.92
C THR A 192 18.63 7.96 22.44
N ILE A 193 18.67 8.93 21.52
CA ILE A 193 18.78 8.74 20.09
C ILE A 193 20.25 8.40 19.73
N LYS A 194 20.56 7.11 19.52
CA LYS A 194 21.96 6.68 19.29
C LYS A 194 22.38 6.68 17.84
N ALA A 195 21.45 6.45 16.93
CA ALA A 195 21.73 6.32 15.50
C ALA A 195 20.60 6.92 14.68
N PHE A 196 20.94 7.69 13.65
CA PHE A 196 19.96 8.29 12.74
C PHE A 196 20.59 8.52 11.37
N LYS A 197 19.74 8.70 10.35
CA LYS A 197 20.14 9.01 8.98
C LYS A 197 19.11 9.93 8.33
N LEU A 198 19.55 11.01 7.70
CA LEU A 198 18.75 11.80 6.78
C LEU A 198 18.74 11.09 5.42
N LEU A 199 17.56 10.78 4.90
CA LEU A 199 17.40 9.93 3.72
C LEU A 199 17.31 10.74 2.43
N SER A 200 16.49 11.79 2.43
CA SER A 200 16.23 12.63 1.26
C SER A 200 15.63 13.98 1.64
N CYS A 201 15.70 14.93 0.73
CA CYS A 201 14.95 16.19 0.77
C CYS A 201 14.11 16.30 -0.49
N THR A 202 12.80 16.57 -0.35
CA THR A 202 11.85 16.71 -1.46
C THR A 202 10.96 17.92 -1.25
N GLY A 203 10.35 18.45 -2.32
CA GLY A 203 9.30 19.47 -2.21
C GLY A 203 8.00 18.87 -1.68
N ALA A 204 7.32 19.60 -0.81
CA ALA A 204 5.97 19.27 -0.34
C ALA A 204 5.17 20.56 -0.15
N TYR A 205 3.94 20.60 -0.68
CA TYR A 205 3.08 21.78 -0.48
C TYR A 205 2.56 21.83 0.95
N TRP A 206 2.57 23.04 1.54
CA TRP A 206 1.97 23.26 2.85
C TRP A 206 0.51 22.77 2.85
N ARG A 207 0.16 21.90 3.82
CA ARG A 207 -1.16 21.25 3.93
C ARG A 207 -1.60 20.45 2.70
N GLY A 208 -0.65 19.99 1.89
CA GLY A 208 -0.94 19.18 0.71
C GLY A 208 -1.60 19.93 -0.46
N SER A 209 -1.80 21.23 -0.38
CA SER A 209 -2.46 22.00 -1.43
C SER A 209 -1.46 22.70 -2.35
N GLU A 210 -1.56 22.46 -3.65
CA GLU A 210 -0.74 23.13 -4.70
C GLU A 210 -0.90 24.66 -4.72
N LYS A 211 -1.94 25.19 -4.08
CA LYS A 211 -2.17 26.63 -3.94
C LYS A 211 -1.29 27.25 -2.86
N ASN A 212 -0.73 26.45 -1.98
CA ASN A 212 0.11 26.89 -0.87
C ASN A 212 1.59 26.83 -1.26
N LYS A 213 2.44 27.43 -0.42
CA LYS A 213 3.89 27.44 -0.64
C LYS A 213 4.46 26.02 -0.62
N MET A 214 5.39 25.76 -1.52
CA MET A 214 6.17 24.53 -1.52
C MET A 214 7.28 24.65 -0.46
N LEU A 215 7.31 23.68 0.47
CA LEU A 215 8.28 23.55 1.55
C LEU A 215 9.30 22.47 1.21
N SER A 216 10.45 22.50 1.90
CA SER A 216 11.48 21.48 1.82
C SER A 216 11.23 20.42 2.91
N ARG A 217 10.81 19.23 2.50
CA ARG A 217 10.55 18.09 3.38
C ARG A 217 11.79 17.20 3.48
N VAL A 218 12.37 17.10 4.66
CA VAL A 218 13.51 16.21 4.95
C VAL A 218 13.01 14.93 5.61
N TYR A 219 13.18 13.81 4.93
CA TYR A 219 12.87 12.47 5.47
C TYR A 219 14.06 11.88 6.22
N ALA A 220 13.79 11.24 7.34
CA ALA A 220 14.82 10.67 8.20
C ALA A 220 14.34 9.45 8.98
N VAL A 221 15.31 8.68 9.48
CA VAL A 221 15.08 7.56 10.41
C VAL A 221 16.00 7.68 11.61
N ALA A 222 15.56 7.18 12.76
CA ALA A 222 16.37 7.14 13.97
C ALA A 222 16.11 5.86 14.76
N PHE A 223 17.15 5.37 15.46
CA PHE A 223 17.11 4.11 16.19
C PHE A 223 17.88 4.20 17.52
N PRO A 224 17.49 3.39 18.53
CA PRO A 224 18.22 3.32 19.80
C PRO A 224 19.58 2.65 19.70
N LYS A 225 19.88 1.93 18.60
CA LYS A 225 21.17 1.23 18.38
C LYS A 225 21.66 1.39 16.94
N ALA A 226 22.98 1.49 16.77
CA ALA A 226 23.60 1.60 15.43
C ALA A 226 23.33 0.37 14.56
N SER A 227 23.33 -0.83 15.13
CA SER A 227 23.05 -2.07 14.39
C SER A 227 21.64 -2.10 13.79
N MET A 228 20.65 -1.50 14.47
CA MET A 228 19.28 -1.40 13.94
C MET A 228 19.22 -0.44 12.74
N LEU A 229 19.97 0.66 12.79
CA LEU A 229 20.09 1.58 11.66
C LEU A 229 20.78 0.90 10.46
N GLU A 230 21.88 0.20 10.68
CA GLU A 230 22.60 -0.53 9.64
C GLU A 230 21.71 -1.58 8.95
N GLU A 231 20.99 -2.36 9.75
CA GLU A 231 20.02 -3.35 9.21
C GLU A 231 18.91 -2.66 8.39
N HIS A 232 18.36 -1.56 8.91
CA HIS A 232 17.32 -0.80 8.21
C HIS A 232 17.84 -0.22 6.88
N LEU A 233 19.04 0.38 6.87
CA LEU A 233 19.63 0.93 5.64
C LEU A 233 19.94 -0.17 4.62
N ALA A 234 20.41 -1.34 5.06
CA ALA A 234 20.62 -2.48 4.18
C ALA A 234 19.31 -2.96 3.55
N LYS A 235 18.20 -3.02 4.32
CA LYS A 235 16.86 -3.33 3.81
C LYS A 235 16.39 -2.27 2.80
N LEU A 236 16.59 -0.99 3.07
CA LEU A 236 16.22 0.09 2.13
C LEU A 236 17.01 0.01 0.82
N GLU A 237 18.32 -0.27 0.88
CA GLU A 237 19.14 -0.44 -0.32
C GLU A 237 18.71 -1.67 -1.15
N GLU A 238 18.33 -2.76 -0.50
CA GLU A 238 17.79 -3.93 -1.20
C GLU A 238 16.41 -3.63 -1.80
N ALA A 239 15.54 -2.92 -1.06
CA ALA A 239 14.25 -2.46 -1.57
C ALA A 239 14.39 -1.58 -2.82
N LYS A 240 15.32 -0.61 -2.81
CA LYS A 240 15.61 0.24 -3.98
C LYS A 240 16.06 -0.54 -5.21
N LYS A 241 16.76 -1.68 -5.03
CA LYS A 241 17.15 -2.54 -6.15
C LYS A 241 15.96 -3.29 -6.74
N ARG A 242 14.93 -3.55 -5.93
CA ARG A 242 13.72 -4.27 -6.33
C ARG A 242 12.57 -3.35 -6.74
N ASP A 243 12.70 -2.03 -6.55
CA ASP A 243 11.66 -1.06 -6.90
C ASP A 243 11.13 -1.29 -8.32
N HIS A 244 9.81 -1.52 -8.44
CA HIS A 244 9.16 -1.78 -9.73
C HIS A 244 9.31 -0.62 -10.72
N ASN A 245 9.42 0.64 -10.26
CA ASN A 245 9.67 1.77 -11.14
C ASN A 245 11.02 1.68 -11.85
N LYS A 246 12.05 1.25 -11.10
CA LYS A 246 13.38 1.04 -11.65
C LYS A 246 13.43 -0.20 -12.52
N LEU A 247 13.14 -1.37 -11.94
CA LEU A 247 13.22 -2.65 -12.64
C LEU A 247 12.25 -2.74 -13.82
N GLY A 248 11.03 -2.20 -13.66
CA GLY A 248 10.03 -2.24 -14.71
C GLY A 248 10.44 -1.46 -15.94
N ARG A 249 11.15 -0.34 -15.78
CA ARG A 249 11.72 0.43 -16.91
C ARG A 249 12.97 -0.23 -17.49
N GLU A 250 13.91 -0.67 -16.63
CA GLU A 250 15.15 -1.34 -17.06
C GLU A 250 14.88 -2.64 -17.82
N LEU A 251 13.86 -3.41 -17.42
CA LEU A 251 13.44 -4.67 -18.04
C LEU A 251 12.37 -4.49 -19.13
N GLU A 252 12.00 -3.25 -19.43
CA GLU A 252 11.04 -2.89 -20.47
C GLU A 252 9.63 -3.45 -20.26
N TYR A 253 9.14 -3.46 -19.01
CA TYR A 253 7.75 -3.81 -18.72
C TYR A 253 6.80 -2.63 -18.96
N PHE A 254 7.20 -1.42 -18.60
CA PHE A 254 6.40 -0.21 -18.81
C PHE A 254 7.27 1.04 -18.90
N THR A 255 6.66 2.12 -19.35
CA THR A 255 7.23 3.47 -19.33
C THR A 255 6.16 4.52 -19.05
N THR A 256 6.59 5.74 -18.77
CA THR A 256 5.72 6.93 -18.69
C THR A 256 6.17 7.94 -19.74
N VAL A 257 5.20 8.63 -20.36
CA VAL A 257 5.45 9.58 -21.44
C VAL A 257 4.70 10.87 -21.13
N ASP A 258 5.41 11.99 -21.04
CA ASP A 258 4.85 13.27 -20.59
C ASP A 258 3.66 13.74 -21.42
N VAL A 259 3.71 13.57 -22.74
CA VAL A 259 2.61 13.94 -23.64
C VAL A 259 1.36 13.07 -23.50
N ILE A 260 1.46 11.90 -22.86
CA ILE A 260 0.31 11.06 -22.50
C ILE A 260 -0.28 11.52 -21.17
N GLY A 261 0.59 11.90 -20.23
CA GLY A 261 0.21 12.43 -18.93
C GLY A 261 0.60 11.56 -17.74
N GLN A 262 0.62 12.17 -16.57
CA GLN A 262 0.94 11.49 -15.31
C GLN A 262 -0.17 10.49 -14.91
N GLY A 263 0.23 9.38 -14.32
CA GLY A 263 -0.71 8.33 -13.89
C GLY A 263 -1.30 7.50 -15.04
N LEU A 264 -0.76 7.65 -16.26
CA LEU A 264 -1.15 6.90 -17.47
C LEU A 264 0.06 6.13 -18.01
N PRO A 265 0.49 5.05 -17.34
CA PRO A 265 1.64 4.27 -17.78
C PRO A 265 1.36 3.55 -19.09
N VAL A 266 2.39 3.44 -19.93
CA VAL A 266 2.37 2.65 -21.16
C VAL A 266 2.99 1.29 -20.86
N LEU A 267 2.21 0.23 -20.93
CA LEU A 267 2.74 -1.13 -20.89
C LEU A 267 3.47 -1.43 -22.19
N LEU A 268 4.76 -1.70 -22.09
CA LEU A 268 5.58 -2.13 -23.21
C LEU A 268 5.29 -3.61 -23.55
N PRO A 269 5.75 -4.16 -24.68
CA PRO A 269 5.40 -5.52 -25.12
C PRO A 269 5.57 -6.60 -24.06
N LYS A 270 6.63 -6.55 -23.24
CA LYS A 270 6.85 -7.51 -22.14
C LYS A 270 5.79 -7.38 -21.05
N GLY A 271 5.52 -6.16 -20.58
CA GLY A 271 4.50 -5.90 -19.55
C GLY A 271 3.09 -6.21 -20.04
N ALA A 272 2.76 -5.78 -21.25
CA ALA A 272 1.47 -6.08 -21.88
C ALA A 272 1.25 -7.60 -22.00
N ARG A 273 2.31 -8.35 -22.31
CA ARG A 273 2.23 -9.81 -22.39
C ARG A 273 1.95 -10.46 -21.04
N VAL A 274 2.63 -10.02 -19.98
CA VAL A 274 2.38 -10.52 -18.61
C VAL A 274 0.94 -10.23 -18.19
N VAL A 275 0.47 -9.01 -18.37
CA VAL A 275 -0.92 -8.63 -18.03
C VAL A 275 -1.92 -9.46 -18.84
N GLN A 276 -1.69 -9.68 -20.14
CA GLN A 276 -2.55 -10.51 -20.97
C GLN A 276 -2.62 -11.96 -20.46
N LEU A 277 -1.48 -12.54 -20.06
CA LEU A 277 -1.43 -13.90 -19.50
C LEU A 277 -2.21 -13.98 -18.19
N LEU A 278 -2.06 -12.99 -17.30
CA LEU A 278 -2.83 -12.90 -16.05
C LEU A 278 -4.33 -12.81 -16.35
N GLN A 279 -4.75 -11.93 -17.23
CA GLN A 279 -6.16 -11.73 -17.58
C GLN A 279 -6.80 -13.02 -18.09
N ARG A 280 -6.18 -13.68 -19.06
CA ARG A 280 -6.68 -14.95 -19.63
C ARG A 280 -6.82 -16.03 -18.57
N TRP A 281 -5.77 -16.19 -17.75
CA TRP A 281 -5.80 -17.18 -16.68
C TRP A 281 -6.89 -16.90 -15.64
N VAL A 282 -7.05 -15.63 -15.22
CA VAL A 282 -8.09 -15.24 -14.25
C VAL A 282 -9.48 -15.50 -14.83
N GLU A 283 -9.73 -15.11 -16.08
CA GLU A 283 -11.01 -15.33 -16.75
C GLU A 283 -11.35 -16.82 -16.89
N ASP A 284 -10.37 -17.66 -17.27
CA ASP A 284 -10.55 -19.11 -17.38
C ASP A 284 -10.89 -19.76 -16.01
N VAL A 285 -10.20 -19.35 -14.96
CA VAL A 285 -10.46 -19.85 -13.60
C VAL A 285 -11.82 -19.39 -13.09
N GLU A 286 -12.18 -18.13 -13.28
CA GLU A 286 -13.49 -17.58 -12.91
C GLU A 286 -14.62 -18.32 -13.64
N GLN A 287 -14.48 -18.55 -14.93
CA GLN A 287 -15.44 -19.34 -15.73
C GLN A 287 -15.58 -20.76 -15.17
N ALA A 288 -14.48 -21.43 -14.83
CA ALA A 288 -14.50 -22.76 -14.21
C ALA A 288 -15.20 -22.78 -12.84
N HIS A 289 -15.22 -21.64 -12.12
CA HIS A 289 -15.96 -21.46 -10.86
C HIS A 289 -17.40 -20.99 -11.05
N GLY A 290 -17.92 -21.02 -12.29
CA GLY A 290 -19.32 -20.68 -12.61
C GLY A 290 -19.60 -19.18 -12.64
N CYS A 291 -18.57 -18.35 -12.82
CA CYS A 291 -18.77 -16.92 -13.05
C CYS A 291 -19.23 -16.65 -14.48
N LEU A 292 -20.09 -15.65 -14.64
CA LEU A 292 -20.64 -15.21 -15.90
C LEU A 292 -19.94 -13.93 -16.34
N LEU A 293 -19.14 -14.04 -17.40
CA LEU A 293 -18.40 -12.90 -17.95
C LEU A 293 -19.36 -11.87 -18.55
N THR A 294 -19.15 -10.62 -18.20
CA THR A 294 -19.83 -9.45 -18.80
C THR A 294 -18.81 -8.55 -19.50
N LYS A 295 -19.31 -7.71 -20.40
CA LYS A 295 -18.55 -6.62 -21.01
C LYS A 295 -19.45 -5.40 -21.06
N THR A 296 -19.12 -4.39 -20.25
CA THR A 296 -19.94 -3.20 -20.08
C THR A 296 -19.22 -1.94 -20.61
N PRO A 297 -19.94 -0.84 -20.94
CA PRO A 297 -19.33 0.37 -21.44
C PRO A 297 -18.38 1.04 -20.45
N LEU A 298 -17.40 1.78 -20.96
CA LEU A 298 -16.42 2.54 -20.16
C LEU A 298 -16.97 3.86 -19.62
N LEU A 299 -18.14 4.25 -20.10
CA LEU A 299 -18.70 5.58 -19.89
C LEU A 299 -20.23 5.46 -19.74
N ALA A 300 -20.80 6.25 -18.85
CA ALA A 300 -22.25 6.34 -18.66
C ALA A 300 -22.67 7.79 -18.34
N LYS A 301 -23.98 8.02 -18.47
CA LYS A 301 -24.62 9.27 -18.02
C LYS A 301 -24.54 9.41 -16.50
N ARG A 302 -24.50 10.65 -16.00
CA ARG A 302 -24.46 10.98 -14.56
C ARG A 302 -25.60 10.34 -13.76
N GLU A 303 -26.76 10.11 -14.37
CA GLU A 303 -27.92 9.52 -13.73
C GLU A 303 -27.61 8.12 -13.15
N LEU A 304 -26.79 7.32 -13.84
CA LEU A 304 -26.36 6.02 -13.33
C LEU A 304 -25.55 6.17 -12.03
N TYR A 305 -24.68 7.17 -11.98
CA TYR A 305 -23.84 7.43 -10.81
C TYR A 305 -24.58 8.15 -9.68
N LYS A 306 -25.65 8.92 -9.99
CA LYS A 306 -26.56 9.45 -8.98
C LYS A 306 -27.33 8.32 -8.29
N ILE A 307 -27.85 7.34 -9.04
CA ILE A 307 -28.54 6.16 -8.45
C ILE A 307 -27.62 5.43 -7.50
N SER A 308 -26.37 5.22 -7.86
CA SER A 308 -25.40 4.51 -7.02
C SER A 308 -24.80 5.33 -5.88
N GLY A 309 -25.06 6.65 -5.80
CA GLY A 309 -24.46 7.57 -4.82
C GLY A 309 -23.05 8.04 -5.12
N HIS A 310 -22.41 7.48 -6.14
CA HIS A 310 -21.01 7.87 -6.46
C HIS A 310 -20.90 9.31 -6.96
N TRP A 311 -21.94 9.86 -7.57
CA TRP A 311 -21.94 11.27 -8.01
C TRP A 311 -21.83 12.24 -6.85
N ASP A 312 -22.45 11.92 -5.72
CA ASP A 312 -22.50 12.78 -4.54
C ASP A 312 -21.27 12.62 -3.64
N HIS A 313 -20.68 11.42 -3.61
CA HIS A 313 -19.57 11.09 -2.69
C HIS A 313 -18.19 11.00 -3.36
N TYR A 314 -18.10 10.95 -4.68
CA TYR A 314 -16.85 10.64 -5.39
C TYR A 314 -16.62 11.47 -6.65
N LEU A 315 -17.33 12.60 -6.82
CA LEU A 315 -17.28 13.41 -8.05
C LEU A 315 -15.86 13.88 -8.38
N ASP A 316 -15.10 14.35 -7.39
CA ASP A 316 -13.73 14.83 -7.57
C ASP A 316 -12.78 13.73 -8.07
N GLY A 317 -13.05 12.48 -7.74
CA GLY A 317 -12.31 11.31 -8.21
C GLY A 317 -12.74 10.79 -9.58
N MET A 318 -13.68 11.47 -10.28
CA MET A 318 -14.19 11.04 -11.57
C MET A 318 -13.71 11.92 -12.73
N PHE A 319 -13.48 11.32 -13.90
CA PHE A 319 -13.30 12.05 -15.16
C PHE A 319 -14.66 12.32 -15.77
N VAL A 320 -15.09 13.58 -15.75
CA VAL A 320 -16.41 14.04 -16.21
C VAL A 320 -16.31 14.68 -17.61
N LEU A 321 -17.27 14.35 -18.47
CA LEU A 321 -17.41 14.88 -19.83
C LEU A 321 -18.69 15.72 -19.89
N GLY A 322 -18.54 17.03 -19.87
CA GLY A 322 -19.61 18.02 -19.77
C GLY A 322 -19.55 18.81 -18.46
N ASP A 323 -20.57 19.62 -18.21
CA ASP A 323 -20.66 20.36 -16.95
C ASP A 323 -21.43 19.52 -15.90
N PRO A 324 -20.76 19.12 -14.78
CA PRO A 324 -21.40 18.32 -13.74
C PRO A 324 -22.55 19.07 -13.03
N HIS A 325 -22.56 20.40 -13.08
CA HIS A 325 -23.53 21.25 -12.41
C HIS A 325 -24.67 21.74 -13.33
N ASP A 326 -24.57 21.59 -14.66
CA ASP A 326 -25.63 21.92 -15.60
C ASP A 326 -26.56 20.70 -15.81
N GLU A 327 -27.68 20.67 -15.07
CA GLU A 327 -28.67 19.59 -15.18
C GLU A 327 -29.50 19.65 -16.47
N THR A 328 -29.42 20.71 -17.25
CA THR A 328 -30.17 20.86 -18.50
C THR A 328 -29.51 20.13 -19.67
N LYS A 329 -28.25 19.74 -19.55
CA LYS A 329 -27.49 19.08 -20.58
C LYS A 329 -27.05 17.67 -20.17
N ASP A 330 -26.90 16.79 -21.16
CA ASP A 330 -26.30 15.48 -20.96
C ASP A 330 -24.87 15.62 -20.43
N CYS A 331 -24.57 14.94 -19.33
CA CYS A 331 -23.26 14.85 -18.74
C CYS A 331 -22.89 13.39 -18.57
N PHE A 332 -21.69 13.03 -18.99
CA PHE A 332 -21.16 11.67 -18.90
C PHE A 332 -19.94 11.62 -17.99
N ALA A 333 -19.60 10.44 -17.49
CA ALA A 333 -18.34 10.23 -16.81
C ALA A 333 -17.72 8.89 -17.20
N LEU A 334 -16.38 8.84 -17.23
CA LEU A 334 -15.65 7.59 -17.30
C LEU A 334 -15.86 6.82 -16.00
N ARG A 335 -16.06 5.51 -16.11
CA ARG A 335 -16.41 4.67 -14.94
C ARG A 335 -15.24 4.51 -13.95
N PRO A 336 -15.41 4.86 -12.67
CA PRO A 336 -14.46 4.56 -11.62
C PRO A 336 -14.64 3.16 -11.00
N MET A 337 -15.76 2.48 -11.31
CA MET A 337 -16.16 1.13 -10.88
C MET A 337 -17.14 0.50 -11.87
N THR A 338 -17.35 -0.81 -11.76
CA THR A 338 -18.20 -1.59 -12.67
C THR A 338 -19.59 -1.91 -12.10
N CYS A 339 -19.77 -1.83 -10.77
CA CYS A 339 -21.00 -2.25 -10.09
C CYS A 339 -22.30 -1.70 -10.71
N PRO A 340 -22.48 -0.39 -10.99
CA PRO A 340 -23.74 0.11 -11.52
C PRO A 340 -24.11 -0.50 -12.88
N PHE A 341 -23.10 -0.82 -13.69
CA PHE A 341 -23.31 -1.44 -15.01
C PHE A 341 -23.76 -2.90 -14.88
N GLN A 342 -23.15 -3.69 -14.00
CA GLN A 342 -23.54 -5.08 -13.77
C GLN A 342 -24.92 -5.20 -13.13
N TYR A 343 -25.35 -4.18 -12.35
CA TYR A 343 -26.73 -4.12 -11.85
C TYR A 343 -27.75 -3.95 -13.00
N GLN A 344 -27.41 -3.21 -14.04
CA GLN A 344 -28.25 -3.12 -15.25
C GLN A 344 -28.31 -4.47 -16.00
N VAL A 345 -27.23 -5.27 -15.97
CA VAL A 345 -27.25 -6.64 -16.50
C VAL A 345 -28.21 -7.52 -15.70
N TYR A 346 -28.22 -7.41 -14.36
CA TYR A 346 -29.20 -8.10 -13.52
C TYR A 346 -30.64 -7.69 -13.85
N LEU A 347 -30.88 -6.40 -13.98
CA LEU A 347 -32.19 -5.79 -14.22
C LEU A 347 -32.76 -6.05 -15.63
N ASN A 348 -31.95 -6.57 -16.55
CA ASN A 348 -32.37 -6.84 -17.94
C ASN A 348 -33.61 -7.75 -18.05
N ARG A 349 -33.89 -8.58 -17.05
CA ARG A 349 -35.08 -9.40 -16.92
C ARG A 349 -35.46 -9.63 -15.46
N GLN A 350 -36.72 -10.02 -15.22
CA GLN A 350 -37.14 -10.44 -13.88
C GLN A 350 -36.38 -11.69 -13.42
N ARG A 351 -35.92 -11.70 -12.18
CA ARG A 351 -35.18 -12.80 -11.57
C ARG A 351 -36.01 -13.55 -10.54
N SER A 352 -35.70 -14.81 -10.36
CA SER A 352 -36.25 -15.68 -9.32
C SER A 352 -35.16 -16.19 -8.40
N TYR A 353 -35.55 -16.76 -7.26
CA TYR A 353 -34.61 -17.40 -6.33
C TYR A 353 -33.75 -18.50 -6.98
N ARG A 354 -34.23 -19.08 -8.11
CA ARG A 354 -33.47 -20.11 -8.86
C ARG A 354 -32.35 -19.55 -9.73
N ASP A 355 -32.42 -18.24 -10.04
CA ASP A 355 -31.36 -17.56 -10.78
C ASP A 355 -30.17 -17.17 -9.88
N LEU A 356 -30.29 -17.34 -8.54
CA LEU A 356 -29.29 -16.94 -7.54
C LEU A 356 -28.59 -18.14 -6.88
N PRO A 357 -27.29 -18.10 -6.63
CA PRO A 357 -26.42 -16.93 -6.78
C PRO A 357 -26.09 -16.64 -8.26
N MET A 358 -26.11 -15.36 -8.66
CA MET A 358 -25.64 -14.91 -9.95
C MET A 358 -24.25 -14.28 -9.77
N ARG A 359 -23.23 -14.92 -10.29
CA ARG A 359 -21.82 -14.52 -10.16
C ARG A 359 -21.39 -13.81 -11.42
N LEU A 360 -21.54 -12.48 -11.47
CA LEU A 360 -21.09 -11.67 -12.59
C LEU A 360 -19.62 -11.32 -12.42
N THR A 361 -18.85 -11.34 -13.51
CA THR A 361 -17.43 -10.95 -13.51
C THR A 361 -17.09 -10.13 -14.76
N GLU A 362 -16.05 -9.31 -14.66
CA GLU A 362 -15.54 -8.53 -15.78
C GLU A 362 -14.05 -8.19 -15.59
N THR A 363 -13.27 -8.37 -16.65
CA THR A 363 -11.98 -7.70 -16.77
C THR A 363 -12.25 -6.26 -17.20
N SER A 364 -12.28 -5.37 -16.21
CA SER A 364 -12.78 -3.99 -16.34
C SER A 364 -11.65 -2.99 -16.42
N THR A 365 -11.70 -2.08 -17.40
CA THR A 365 -10.88 -0.87 -17.41
C THR A 365 -11.62 0.23 -16.66
N LEU A 366 -10.97 0.81 -15.65
CA LEU A 366 -11.49 1.85 -14.77
C LEU A 366 -10.62 3.11 -14.82
N PHE A 367 -11.23 4.23 -14.46
CA PHE A 367 -10.60 5.55 -14.50
C PHE A 367 -10.85 6.27 -13.18
N ARG A 368 -9.78 6.77 -12.54
CA ARG A 368 -9.88 7.58 -11.33
C ARG A 368 -9.00 8.81 -11.47
N ASN A 369 -9.55 9.97 -11.19
CA ASN A 369 -8.83 11.23 -11.22
C ASN A 369 -8.00 11.39 -9.94
N GLU A 370 -6.95 10.57 -9.82
CA GLU A 370 -6.04 10.58 -8.68
C GLU A 370 -5.22 11.87 -8.65
N ASP A 371 -4.99 12.40 -7.46
CA ASP A 371 -4.14 13.56 -7.25
C ASP A 371 -2.66 13.26 -7.57
N SER A 372 -1.93 14.29 -7.98
CA SER A 372 -0.53 14.14 -8.42
C SER A 372 0.38 13.54 -7.35
N GLY A 373 0.14 13.86 -6.07
CA GLY A 373 0.90 13.37 -4.93
C GLY A 373 0.61 11.91 -4.54
N GLU A 374 -0.48 11.33 -5.03
CA GLU A 374 -0.89 9.96 -4.70
C GLU A 374 -0.43 8.92 -5.72
N MET A 375 -0.13 9.36 -6.94
CA MET A 375 0.27 8.47 -8.03
C MET A 375 1.64 7.84 -7.77
N HIS A 376 1.75 6.53 -7.97
CA HIS A 376 2.98 5.79 -7.74
C HIS A 376 3.16 4.63 -8.73
N GLY A 377 3.99 4.84 -9.76
CA GLY A 377 4.35 3.82 -10.74
C GLY A 377 3.15 3.12 -11.37
N LEU A 378 3.10 1.79 -11.23
CA LEU A 378 1.94 0.96 -11.58
C LEU A 378 1.00 0.68 -10.40
N ILE A 379 1.38 1.07 -9.17
CA ILE A 379 0.60 0.77 -7.95
C ILE A 379 -0.65 1.65 -7.87
N ARG A 380 -0.52 2.96 -8.16
CA ARG A 380 -1.63 3.91 -8.16
C ARG A 380 -1.60 4.78 -9.40
N VAL A 381 -2.58 4.59 -10.25
CA VAL A 381 -2.66 5.12 -11.62
C VAL A 381 -4.06 5.66 -11.92
N ARG A 382 -4.18 6.53 -12.92
CA ARG A 382 -5.45 7.13 -13.34
C ARG A 382 -6.30 6.23 -14.25
N GLN A 383 -5.66 5.30 -14.96
CA GLN A 383 -6.33 4.26 -15.75
C GLN A 383 -5.73 2.91 -15.38
N PHE A 384 -6.56 1.95 -15.06
CA PHE A 384 -6.13 0.59 -14.69
C PHE A 384 -7.15 -0.46 -15.11
N THR A 385 -6.70 -1.70 -15.17
CA THR A 385 -7.54 -2.86 -15.46
C THR A 385 -7.65 -3.74 -14.23
N ILE A 386 -8.86 -4.17 -13.87
CA ILE A 386 -9.14 -4.93 -12.65
C ILE A 386 -9.98 -6.17 -12.95
N SER A 387 -9.71 -7.27 -12.24
CA SER A 387 -10.57 -8.44 -12.19
C SER A 387 -11.68 -8.21 -11.16
N GLU A 388 -12.79 -7.67 -11.59
CA GLU A 388 -13.90 -7.26 -10.71
C GLU A 388 -15.14 -8.10 -10.96
N GLY A 389 -15.93 -8.32 -9.93
CA GLY A 389 -17.19 -9.03 -10.06
C GLY A 389 -18.17 -8.74 -8.93
N HIS A 390 -19.45 -8.98 -9.22
CA HIS A 390 -20.56 -8.78 -8.29
C HIS A 390 -21.37 -10.06 -8.20
N TYR A 391 -21.39 -10.67 -7.03
CA TYR A 391 -22.18 -11.84 -6.75
C TYR A 391 -23.50 -11.39 -6.14
N ILE A 392 -24.59 -11.58 -6.89
CA ILE A 392 -25.94 -11.23 -6.47
C ILE A 392 -26.57 -12.50 -5.94
N LEU A 393 -27.03 -12.49 -4.68
CA LEU A 393 -27.35 -13.70 -3.95
C LEU A 393 -28.48 -13.51 -2.93
N ARG A 394 -29.05 -14.61 -2.47
CA ARG A 394 -29.99 -14.59 -1.36
C ARG A 394 -29.23 -14.50 -0.02
N PRO A 395 -29.85 -13.96 1.04
CA PRO A 395 -29.22 -13.91 2.37
C PRO A 395 -28.67 -15.25 2.88
N ASP A 396 -29.39 -16.36 2.60
CA ASP A 396 -28.98 -17.72 3.00
C ASP A 396 -27.75 -18.26 2.25
N GLN A 397 -27.30 -17.58 1.21
CA GLN A 397 -26.11 -17.97 0.41
C GLN A 397 -24.86 -17.12 0.77
N LEU A 398 -25.00 -16.11 1.62
CA LEU A 398 -23.96 -15.11 1.83
C LEU A 398 -22.65 -15.68 2.36
N GLU A 399 -22.71 -16.53 3.38
CA GLU A 399 -21.50 -17.11 4.00
C GLU A 399 -20.75 -18.04 3.02
N ASP A 400 -21.46 -18.90 2.32
CA ASP A 400 -20.86 -19.82 1.34
C ASP A 400 -20.21 -19.06 0.19
N GLU A 401 -20.90 -18.04 -0.36
CA GLU A 401 -20.37 -17.24 -1.48
C GLU A 401 -19.20 -16.34 -1.03
N PHE A 402 -19.24 -15.81 0.18
CA PHE A 402 -18.10 -15.06 0.74
C PHE A 402 -16.86 -15.95 0.90
N LYS A 403 -17.06 -17.16 1.42
CA LYS A 403 -16.00 -18.18 1.52
C LYS A 403 -15.43 -18.52 0.15
N ASN A 404 -16.28 -18.71 -0.86
CA ASN A 404 -15.85 -18.97 -2.24
C ASN A 404 -14.99 -17.82 -2.79
N CYS A 405 -15.42 -16.56 -2.58
CA CYS A 405 -14.65 -15.38 -2.98
C CYS A 405 -13.26 -15.34 -2.30
N LEU A 406 -13.22 -15.58 -0.98
CA LEU A 406 -11.96 -15.57 -0.23
C LEU A 406 -11.00 -16.69 -0.67
N GLN A 407 -11.53 -17.90 -0.90
CA GLN A 407 -10.73 -19.03 -1.38
C GLN A 407 -10.17 -18.77 -2.78
N LEU A 408 -10.98 -18.18 -3.66
CA LEU A 408 -10.55 -17.82 -5.01
C LEU A 408 -9.46 -16.73 -4.98
N ALA A 409 -9.62 -15.69 -4.17
CA ALA A 409 -8.60 -14.66 -4.00
C ALA A 409 -7.28 -15.23 -3.45
N LYS A 410 -7.35 -16.09 -2.43
CA LYS A 410 -6.17 -16.77 -1.89
C LYS A 410 -5.47 -17.64 -2.94
N TYR A 411 -6.24 -18.38 -3.75
CA TYR A 411 -5.69 -19.19 -4.84
C TYR A 411 -4.92 -18.35 -5.85
N PHE A 412 -5.48 -17.21 -6.26
CA PHE A 412 -4.81 -16.31 -7.20
C PHE A 412 -3.53 -15.73 -6.61
N LEU A 413 -3.60 -15.19 -5.39
CA LEU A 413 -2.44 -14.60 -4.70
C LEU A 413 -1.34 -15.63 -4.43
N ASP A 414 -1.70 -16.85 -4.05
CA ASP A 414 -0.74 -17.95 -3.88
C ASP A 414 -0.06 -18.30 -5.22
N THR A 415 -0.81 -18.46 -6.29
CA THR A 415 -0.28 -18.82 -7.60
C THR A 415 0.70 -17.78 -8.15
N VAL A 416 0.44 -16.48 -7.93
CA VAL A 416 1.37 -15.40 -8.31
C VAL A 416 2.48 -15.16 -7.29
N GLY A 417 2.53 -15.93 -6.18
CA GLY A 417 3.59 -15.89 -5.16
C GLY A 417 3.47 -14.77 -4.13
N LEU A 418 2.33 -14.07 -4.03
CA LEU A 418 2.18 -12.91 -3.15
C LEU A 418 1.45 -13.20 -1.83
N LEU A 419 0.83 -14.37 -1.67
CA LEU A 419 -0.05 -14.67 -0.52
C LEU A 419 0.67 -14.63 0.84
N ASP A 420 1.91 -15.12 0.89
CA ASP A 420 2.66 -15.24 2.15
C ASP A 420 3.00 -13.87 2.79
N ASP A 421 3.07 -12.82 1.97
CA ASP A 421 3.33 -11.44 2.39
C ASP A 421 2.03 -10.63 2.59
N CYS A 422 0.86 -11.30 2.57
CA CYS A 422 -0.43 -10.67 2.75
C CYS A 422 -0.92 -10.72 4.20
N THR A 423 -1.58 -9.63 4.62
CA THR A 423 -2.35 -9.53 5.85
C THR A 423 -3.83 -9.28 5.52
N PHE A 424 -4.72 -9.53 6.48
CA PHE A 424 -6.15 -9.36 6.31
C PHE A 424 -6.64 -8.26 7.23
N ARG A 425 -7.43 -7.32 6.69
CA ARG A 425 -7.99 -6.21 7.44
C ARG A 425 -9.49 -6.16 7.28
N PHE A 426 -10.20 -6.21 8.40
CA PHE A 426 -11.64 -5.98 8.44
C PHE A 426 -11.90 -4.48 8.61
N SER A 427 -12.20 -3.82 7.51
CA SER A 427 -12.43 -2.37 7.45
C SER A 427 -13.89 -2.07 7.80
N GLN A 428 -14.07 -1.31 8.87
CA GLN A 428 -15.34 -0.97 9.50
C GLN A 428 -15.64 0.52 9.38
N TRP A 429 -16.90 0.90 9.55
CA TRP A 429 -17.29 2.29 9.71
C TRP A 429 -16.93 2.80 11.10
N ASP A 430 -16.89 4.12 11.27
CA ASP A 430 -16.74 4.76 12.57
C ASP A 430 -18.09 5.32 13.06
N PRO A 431 -18.71 4.75 14.10
CA PRO A 431 -19.95 5.28 14.64
C PRO A 431 -19.80 6.65 15.32
N ALA A 432 -18.59 7.03 15.73
CA ALA A 432 -18.29 8.35 16.30
C ALA A 432 -18.15 9.44 15.22
N ASN A 433 -17.91 9.05 13.96
CA ASN A 433 -17.81 9.94 12.81
C ASN A 433 -18.86 9.58 11.74
N PRO A 434 -20.17 9.70 12.05
CA PRO A 434 -21.23 9.31 11.13
C PRO A 434 -21.36 10.22 9.90
N GLY A 435 -20.52 11.26 9.79
CA GLY A 435 -20.55 12.30 8.76
C GLY A 435 -21.10 11.89 7.39
N ASN A 436 -21.02 12.74 6.39
CA ASN A 436 -21.53 12.47 5.02
C ASN A 436 -20.78 11.38 4.23
N LYS A 437 -19.88 10.62 4.90
CA LYS A 437 -19.05 9.58 4.25
C LYS A 437 -19.83 8.28 3.99
N TYR A 438 -20.80 7.95 4.87
CA TYR A 438 -21.46 6.66 4.87
C TYR A 438 -22.95 6.77 4.54
N GLU A 439 -23.44 5.84 3.72
CA GLU A 439 -24.85 5.69 3.34
C GLU A 439 -25.55 4.68 4.29
N GLY A 440 -26.86 4.83 4.44
CA GLY A 440 -27.68 3.94 5.27
C GLY A 440 -27.83 4.41 6.71
N THR A 441 -28.37 3.53 7.57
CA THR A 441 -28.59 3.82 9.00
C THR A 441 -27.57 3.12 9.89
N PRO A 442 -27.32 3.61 11.11
CA PRO A 442 -26.44 2.93 12.06
C PRO A 442 -26.79 1.45 12.25
N GLU A 443 -28.08 1.11 12.33
CA GLU A 443 -28.54 -0.27 12.53
C GLU A 443 -28.18 -1.17 11.33
N GLN A 444 -28.25 -0.65 10.11
CA GLN A 444 -27.83 -1.38 8.91
C GLN A 444 -26.33 -1.64 8.92
N TRP A 445 -25.52 -0.68 9.37
CA TRP A 445 -24.08 -0.81 9.52
C TRP A 445 -23.69 -1.82 10.59
N GLU A 446 -24.30 -1.74 11.77
CA GLU A 446 -24.08 -2.69 12.88
C GLU A 446 -24.41 -4.13 12.43
N GLU A 447 -25.55 -4.31 11.74
CA GLU A 447 -25.94 -5.63 11.23
C GLU A 447 -24.96 -6.14 10.15
N ALA A 448 -24.58 -5.29 9.18
CA ALA A 448 -23.65 -5.69 8.13
C ALA A 448 -22.27 -6.08 8.69
N GLN A 449 -21.76 -5.30 9.65
CA GLN A 449 -20.47 -5.60 10.33
C GLN A 449 -20.57 -6.86 11.20
N ARG A 450 -21.68 -7.04 11.92
CA ARG A 450 -21.92 -8.23 12.72
C ARG A 450 -21.96 -9.49 11.84
N VAL A 451 -22.67 -9.45 10.71
CA VAL A 451 -22.74 -10.57 9.76
C VAL A 451 -21.36 -10.88 9.20
N MET A 452 -20.63 -9.86 8.76
CA MET A 452 -19.28 -10.05 8.20
C MET A 452 -18.31 -10.58 9.24
N GLY A 453 -18.31 -10.03 10.47
CA GLY A 453 -17.47 -10.51 11.57
C GLY A 453 -17.72 -11.98 11.87
N ASN A 454 -19.00 -12.39 11.98
CA ASN A 454 -19.37 -13.79 12.19
C ASN A 454 -18.83 -14.71 11.07
N ILE A 455 -18.93 -14.29 9.81
CA ILE A 455 -18.39 -15.04 8.67
C ILE A 455 -16.86 -15.22 8.80
N LEU A 456 -16.14 -14.12 9.09
CA LEU A 456 -14.68 -14.16 9.24
C LEU A 456 -14.24 -15.06 10.40
N ASP A 457 -14.94 -15.00 11.53
CA ASP A 457 -14.69 -15.83 12.72
C ASP A 457 -14.99 -17.33 12.43
N HIS A 458 -16.11 -17.64 11.78
CA HIS A 458 -16.44 -19.02 11.34
C HIS A 458 -15.40 -19.59 10.37
N LEU A 459 -14.80 -18.75 9.54
CA LEU A 459 -13.71 -19.14 8.63
C LEU A 459 -12.36 -19.27 9.34
N GLY A 460 -12.27 -18.89 10.63
CA GLY A 460 -11.03 -18.92 11.41
C GLY A 460 -9.95 -17.96 10.85
N LEU A 461 -10.36 -16.88 10.18
CA LEU A 461 -9.45 -15.94 9.57
C LEU A 461 -8.86 -15.02 10.66
N LYS A 462 -7.55 -14.90 10.69
CA LYS A 462 -6.88 -13.88 11.51
C LYS A 462 -6.89 -12.56 10.74
N TYR A 463 -7.43 -11.51 11.34
CA TYR A 463 -7.52 -10.19 10.73
C TYR A 463 -7.27 -9.08 11.75
N GLU A 464 -6.92 -7.92 11.26
CA GLU A 464 -6.86 -6.66 12.00
C GLU A 464 -8.13 -5.85 11.72
N ILE A 465 -8.54 -5.01 12.66
CA ILE A 465 -9.69 -4.10 12.49
C ILE A 465 -9.18 -2.73 12.06
N GLY A 466 -9.70 -2.22 10.94
CA GLY A 466 -9.50 -0.85 10.46
C GLY A 466 -10.78 -0.03 10.66
N ILE A 467 -10.77 0.91 11.61
CA ILE A 467 -11.90 1.80 11.85
C ILE A 467 -11.87 2.98 10.88
N ASP A 468 -13.04 3.41 10.40
CA ASP A 468 -13.23 4.47 9.38
C ASP A 468 -12.64 4.14 8.00
N GLU A 469 -12.40 2.85 7.73
CA GLU A 469 -11.82 2.38 6.45
C GLU A 469 -12.86 1.70 5.54
N ALA A 470 -14.11 1.54 5.97
CA ALA A 470 -15.16 0.92 5.16
C ALA A 470 -15.48 1.71 3.88
N ALA A 471 -16.08 1.04 2.89
CA ALA A 471 -16.70 1.72 1.76
C ALA A 471 -17.96 2.46 2.22
N PHE A 472 -18.41 3.47 1.47
CA PHE A 472 -19.60 4.26 1.86
C PHE A 472 -20.91 3.43 1.92
N TYR A 473 -20.93 2.25 1.30
CA TYR A 473 -22.09 1.35 1.20
C TYR A 473 -21.96 0.03 1.96
N GLY A 474 -20.85 -0.24 2.63
CA GLY A 474 -20.70 -1.47 3.42
C GLY A 474 -19.30 -1.77 3.93
N PRO A 475 -19.20 -2.70 4.90
CA PRO A 475 -17.93 -3.17 5.43
C PRO A 475 -17.18 -4.01 4.40
N LYS A 476 -15.85 -4.11 4.56
CA LYS A 476 -15.01 -4.84 3.62
C LYS A 476 -13.90 -5.62 4.31
N LEU A 477 -13.54 -6.75 3.71
CA LEU A 477 -12.30 -7.47 3.96
C LEU A 477 -11.28 -7.02 2.92
N ASP A 478 -10.22 -6.34 3.36
CA ASP A 478 -9.09 -5.97 2.54
C ASP A 478 -7.96 -6.97 2.74
N ILE A 479 -7.43 -7.53 1.64
CA ILE A 479 -6.20 -8.30 1.62
C ILE A 479 -5.09 -7.32 1.28
N GLN A 480 -4.29 -7.01 2.30
CA GLN A 480 -3.19 -6.06 2.24
C GLN A 480 -1.91 -6.79 1.87
N TYR A 481 -1.12 -6.19 1.00
CA TYR A 481 0.23 -6.65 0.65
C TYR A 481 1.26 -5.66 1.11
N LYS A 482 2.30 -6.14 1.76
CA LYS A 482 3.42 -5.32 2.21
C LYS A 482 4.50 -5.26 1.13
N ASN A 483 4.66 -4.09 0.51
CA ASN A 483 5.66 -3.89 -0.54
C ASN A 483 7.10 -3.94 -0.01
N VAL A 484 8.07 -3.90 -0.91
CA VAL A 484 9.52 -4.00 -0.55
C VAL A 484 10.00 -2.88 0.39
N PHE A 485 9.30 -1.73 0.44
CA PHE A 485 9.58 -0.63 1.36
C PHE A 485 8.84 -0.78 2.70
N GLY A 486 8.06 -1.83 2.89
CA GLY A 486 7.29 -2.11 4.10
C GLY A 486 5.95 -1.37 4.20
N LYS A 487 5.52 -0.66 3.16
CA LYS A 487 4.19 -0.03 3.09
C LYS A 487 3.16 -1.08 2.70
N GLU A 488 2.01 -1.06 3.39
CA GLU A 488 0.86 -1.89 3.06
C GLU A 488 -0.06 -1.19 2.05
N ASP A 489 -0.46 -1.93 1.03
CA ASP A 489 -1.43 -1.49 0.04
C ASP A 489 -2.45 -2.60 -0.21
N THR A 490 -3.72 -2.24 -0.39
CA THR A 490 -4.78 -3.22 -0.68
C THR A 490 -4.62 -3.80 -2.08
N LEU A 491 -4.49 -5.14 -2.16
CA LEU A 491 -4.49 -5.88 -3.42
C LEU A 491 -5.89 -6.33 -3.83
N VAL A 492 -6.59 -6.98 -2.92
CA VAL A 492 -7.90 -7.58 -3.14
C VAL A 492 -8.85 -7.09 -2.07
N THR A 493 -10.09 -6.83 -2.48
CA THR A 493 -11.17 -6.44 -1.57
C THR A 493 -12.38 -7.33 -1.79
N ILE A 494 -13.04 -7.74 -0.70
CA ILE A 494 -14.33 -8.44 -0.70
C ILE A 494 -15.26 -7.65 0.21
N GLN A 495 -16.39 -7.14 -0.33
CA GLN A 495 -17.31 -6.25 0.37
C GLN A 495 -18.71 -6.86 0.40
N ILE A 496 -19.42 -6.66 1.50
CA ILE A 496 -20.84 -7.01 1.61
C ILE A 496 -21.65 -5.73 1.47
N ASP A 497 -22.57 -5.73 0.53
CA ASP A 497 -23.47 -4.60 0.23
C ASP A 497 -24.93 -5.05 0.43
N MET A 498 -25.60 -4.41 1.35
CA MET A 498 -27.01 -4.61 1.67
C MET A 498 -27.89 -3.43 1.27
N LEU A 499 -27.34 -2.39 0.64
CA LEU A 499 -27.98 -1.10 0.38
C LEU A 499 -28.26 -0.85 -1.09
N LEU A 500 -27.31 -1.09 -1.97
CA LEU A 500 -27.43 -0.68 -3.37
C LEU A 500 -28.47 -1.49 -4.16
N ALA A 501 -28.78 -2.71 -3.74
CA ALA A 501 -29.85 -3.50 -4.37
C ALA A 501 -31.19 -2.78 -4.32
N GLU A 502 -31.55 -2.16 -3.21
CA GLU A 502 -32.78 -1.39 -3.05
C GLU A 502 -32.76 -0.12 -3.90
N ARG A 503 -31.67 0.65 -3.89
CA ARG A 503 -31.53 1.88 -4.68
C ARG A 503 -31.68 1.66 -6.19
N PHE A 504 -31.21 0.52 -6.67
CA PHE A 504 -31.36 0.12 -8.07
C PHE A 504 -32.68 -0.59 -8.37
N GLY A 505 -33.53 -0.85 -7.37
CA GLY A 505 -34.77 -1.59 -7.53
C GLY A 505 -34.52 -3.05 -7.94
N MET A 506 -33.46 -3.66 -7.46
CA MET A 506 -33.11 -5.05 -7.73
C MET A 506 -33.90 -5.97 -6.80
N TYR A 507 -34.78 -6.80 -7.37
CA TYR A 507 -35.59 -7.77 -6.64
C TYR A 507 -35.49 -9.13 -7.30
N TYR A 508 -35.64 -10.19 -6.52
CA TYR A 508 -35.93 -11.53 -7.01
C TYR A 508 -37.28 -12.02 -6.46
N LYS A 509 -37.93 -12.90 -7.21
CA LYS A 509 -39.15 -13.57 -6.77
C LYS A 509 -38.76 -14.82 -5.99
N ASP A 510 -39.11 -14.86 -4.70
CA ASP A 510 -38.81 -16.01 -3.83
C ASP A 510 -39.82 -17.15 -3.99
N LYS A 511 -39.59 -18.27 -3.30
CA LYS A 511 -40.42 -19.49 -3.33
C LYS A 511 -41.88 -19.20 -2.93
N ASP A 512 -42.10 -18.25 -2.03
CA ASP A 512 -43.41 -17.80 -1.56
C ASP A 512 -44.10 -16.84 -2.53
N GLY A 513 -43.51 -16.54 -3.68
CA GLY A 513 -43.99 -15.61 -4.67
C GLY A 513 -43.77 -14.14 -4.34
N GLN A 514 -43.19 -13.81 -3.19
CA GLN A 514 -42.91 -12.43 -2.78
C GLN A 514 -41.64 -11.90 -3.43
N LYS A 515 -41.59 -10.58 -3.61
CA LYS A 515 -40.37 -9.88 -4.02
C LYS A 515 -39.46 -9.69 -2.81
N LYS A 516 -38.20 -10.09 -2.92
CA LYS A 516 -37.16 -9.91 -1.89
C LYS A 516 -35.94 -9.23 -2.47
N LEU A 517 -35.27 -8.45 -1.64
CA LEU A 517 -33.98 -7.83 -1.98
C LEU A 517 -32.87 -8.86 -1.94
N PRO A 518 -32.02 -8.93 -2.97
CA PRO A 518 -30.79 -9.71 -2.89
C PRO A 518 -29.73 -8.97 -2.08
N TYR A 519 -28.75 -9.70 -1.55
CA TYR A 519 -27.49 -9.17 -1.09
C TYR A 519 -26.47 -9.20 -2.23
N ILE A 520 -25.45 -8.36 -2.13
CA ILE A 520 -24.42 -8.25 -3.15
C ILE A 520 -23.05 -8.43 -2.47
N ILE A 521 -22.19 -9.26 -3.05
CA ILE A 521 -20.78 -9.28 -2.72
C ILE A 521 -20.04 -8.60 -3.86
N HIS A 522 -19.38 -7.47 -3.57
CA HIS A 522 -18.37 -6.90 -4.45
C HIS A 522 -17.07 -7.61 -4.19
N ARG A 523 -16.43 -8.09 -5.21
CA ARG A 523 -15.18 -8.80 -5.06
C ARG A 523 -14.21 -8.52 -6.19
N THR A 524 -12.93 -8.61 -5.91
CA THR A 524 -11.90 -8.77 -6.93
C THR A 524 -11.24 -10.14 -6.79
N SER A 525 -10.79 -10.72 -7.90
CA SER A 525 -10.09 -12.01 -7.87
C SER A 525 -8.60 -11.83 -7.61
N LEU A 526 -7.92 -11.12 -8.51
CA LEU A 526 -6.49 -10.79 -8.42
C LEU A 526 -6.27 -9.29 -8.15
N GLY A 527 -7.34 -8.50 -8.17
CA GLY A 527 -7.29 -7.05 -8.04
C GLY A 527 -6.91 -6.34 -9.35
N CYS A 528 -6.19 -5.23 -9.23
CA CYS A 528 -5.71 -4.44 -10.35
C CYS A 528 -4.46 -5.10 -10.96
N TYR A 529 -4.51 -5.40 -12.27
CA TYR A 529 -3.41 -6.10 -12.97
C TYR A 529 -2.11 -5.29 -13.00
N GLU A 530 -2.18 -3.98 -13.17
CA GLU A 530 -1.01 -3.09 -13.15
C GLU A 530 -0.34 -3.12 -11.76
N ARG A 531 -1.13 -3.04 -10.69
CA ARG A 531 -0.63 -3.13 -9.31
C ARG A 531 -0.05 -4.51 -9.01
N THR A 532 -0.71 -5.57 -9.43
CA THR A 532 -0.21 -6.94 -9.28
C THR A 532 1.10 -7.14 -10.05
N LEU A 533 1.22 -6.61 -11.28
CA LEU A 533 2.48 -6.63 -12.03
C LEU A 533 3.59 -5.89 -11.28
N ALA A 534 3.31 -4.71 -10.69
CA ALA A 534 4.29 -3.99 -9.89
C ALA A 534 4.83 -4.84 -8.74
N TYR A 535 3.94 -5.46 -7.97
CA TYR A 535 4.34 -6.30 -6.84
C TYR A 535 5.03 -7.59 -7.26
N MET A 536 4.66 -8.18 -8.38
CA MET A 536 5.40 -9.33 -8.95
C MET A 536 6.82 -8.92 -9.38
N ILE A 537 6.99 -7.74 -9.99
CA ILE A 537 8.32 -7.21 -10.33
C ILE A 537 9.17 -7.05 -9.06
N GLU A 538 8.61 -6.49 -8.00
CA GLU A 538 9.30 -6.31 -6.72
C GLU A 538 9.61 -7.64 -6.03
N HIS A 539 8.63 -8.52 -5.92
CA HIS A 539 8.75 -9.82 -5.25
C HIS A 539 9.82 -10.71 -5.92
N PHE A 540 9.74 -10.85 -7.23
CA PHE A 540 10.68 -11.68 -8.00
C PHE A 540 11.96 -10.94 -8.44
N GLY A 541 12.12 -9.65 -8.10
CA GLY A 541 13.24 -8.84 -8.62
C GLY A 541 13.28 -8.82 -10.15
N GLY A 542 12.12 -8.80 -10.80
CA GLY A 542 11.93 -8.88 -12.25
C GLY A 542 12.06 -10.28 -12.86
N ALA A 543 12.48 -11.28 -12.08
CA ALA A 543 12.71 -12.66 -12.55
C ALA A 543 11.41 -13.49 -12.52
N MET A 544 10.45 -13.17 -13.37
CA MET A 544 9.13 -13.82 -13.40
C MET A 544 9.22 -15.35 -13.47
N PRO A 545 8.28 -16.08 -12.81
CA PRO A 545 8.12 -17.52 -13.00
C PRO A 545 7.92 -17.89 -14.46
N LEU A 546 8.34 -19.11 -14.87
CA LEU A 546 8.33 -19.54 -16.26
C LEU A 546 6.96 -19.37 -16.92
N TRP A 547 5.88 -19.77 -16.23
CA TRP A 547 4.53 -19.75 -16.81
C TRP A 547 4.06 -18.37 -17.26
N ILE A 548 4.55 -17.29 -16.59
CA ILE A 548 4.15 -15.91 -16.85
C ILE A 548 5.29 -15.05 -17.43
N ALA A 549 6.50 -15.58 -17.53
CA ALA A 549 7.61 -14.85 -18.13
C ALA A 549 7.26 -14.43 -19.58
N PRO A 550 7.47 -13.15 -19.96
CA PRO A 550 7.14 -12.67 -21.32
C PRO A 550 7.94 -13.38 -22.40
N GLU A 551 9.18 -13.72 -22.10
CA GLU A 551 10.05 -14.61 -22.85
C GLU A 551 10.47 -15.75 -21.92
N GLN A 552 10.29 -16.99 -22.34
CA GLN A 552 10.55 -18.18 -21.52
C GLN A 552 11.90 -18.82 -21.84
N VAL A 553 12.27 -18.75 -23.10
CA VAL A 553 13.44 -19.41 -23.65
C VAL A 553 14.17 -18.49 -24.62
N ARG A 554 15.48 -18.33 -24.44
CA ARG A 554 16.40 -17.66 -25.37
C ARG A 554 17.31 -18.70 -26.03
N LEU A 555 17.21 -18.86 -27.34
CA LEU A 555 18.17 -19.63 -28.13
C LEU A 555 19.43 -18.79 -28.41
N VAL A 556 20.58 -19.37 -28.14
CA VAL A 556 21.91 -18.74 -28.27
C VAL A 556 22.76 -19.52 -29.24
N PRO A 557 22.62 -19.30 -30.57
CA PRO A 557 23.48 -19.93 -31.56
C PRO A 557 24.90 -19.39 -31.44
N ILE A 558 25.88 -20.31 -31.50
CA ILE A 558 27.33 -20.00 -31.37
C ILE A 558 27.86 -19.26 -32.59
N ALA A 559 27.36 -19.60 -33.77
CA ALA A 559 27.72 -19.00 -35.05
C ALA A 559 26.53 -19.00 -36.03
N ASP A 560 26.59 -18.20 -37.07
CA ASP A 560 25.50 -18.03 -38.03
C ASP A 560 25.07 -19.36 -38.69
N ARG A 561 25.99 -20.31 -38.89
CA ARG A 561 25.66 -21.64 -39.41
C ARG A 561 24.74 -22.48 -38.52
N HIS A 562 24.54 -22.07 -37.24
CA HIS A 562 23.63 -22.74 -36.31
C HIS A 562 22.24 -22.08 -36.26
N LEU A 563 22.04 -20.97 -36.99
CA LEU A 563 20.77 -20.22 -36.97
C LEU A 563 19.61 -21.07 -37.51
N ASP A 564 19.81 -21.81 -38.57
CA ASP A 564 18.74 -22.63 -39.15
C ASP A 564 18.20 -23.64 -38.15
N PHE A 565 19.08 -24.36 -37.46
CA PHE A 565 18.66 -25.29 -36.39
C PHE A 565 18.05 -24.57 -35.18
N ALA A 566 18.57 -23.41 -34.79
CA ALA A 566 17.96 -22.61 -33.73
C ALA A 566 16.52 -22.20 -34.09
N TYR A 567 16.25 -21.83 -35.34
CA TYR A 567 14.89 -21.51 -35.79
C TYR A 567 13.98 -22.75 -35.90
N GLU A 568 14.53 -23.94 -36.24
CA GLU A 568 13.78 -25.21 -36.15
C GLU A 568 13.34 -25.48 -34.71
N VAL A 569 14.26 -25.37 -33.73
CA VAL A 569 13.98 -25.54 -32.31
C VAL A 569 12.96 -24.50 -31.82
N LYS A 570 13.11 -23.22 -32.19
CA LYS A 570 12.12 -22.18 -31.88
C LYS A 570 10.73 -22.59 -32.33
N LYS A 571 10.58 -23.01 -33.57
CA LYS A 571 9.29 -23.41 -34.13
C LYS A 571 8.66 -24.59 -33.41
N GLU A 572 9.46 -25.58 -32.98
CA GLU A 572 8.99 -26.74 -32.22
C GLU A 572 8.49 -26.33 -30.82
N LEU A 573 9.26 -25.52 -30.10
CA LEU A 573 8.89 -25.01 -28.76
C LEU A 573 7.67 -24.09 -28.83
N GLU A 574 7.57 -23.23 -29.86
CA GLU A 574 6.40 -22.36 -30.06
C GLU A 574 5.13 -23.16 -30.40
N ALA A 575 5.25 -24.26 -31.13
CA ALA A 575 4.13 -25.16 -31.40
C ALA A 575 3.58 -25.82 -30.11
N ALA A 576 4.43 -25.98 -29.10
CA ALA A 576 4.04 -26.43 -27.77
C ALA A 576 3.52 -25.29 -26.84
N GLY A 577 3.40 -24.06 -27.36
CA GLY A 577 2.86 -22.89 -26.65
C GLY A 577 3.89 -22.12 -25.83
N LEU A 578 5.18 -22.39 -25.99
CA LEU A 578 6.26 -21.67 -25.32
C LEU A 578 6.61 -20.36 -26.05
N ARG A 579 7.09 -19.37 -25.32
CA ARG A 579 7.53 -18.06 -25.82
C ARG A 579 9.04 -18.05 -25.96
N VAL A 580 9.52 -18.06 -27.19
CA VAL A 580 10.90 -18.33 -27.53
C VAL A 580 11.48 -17.23 -28.42
N GLU A 581 12.70 -16.78 -28.12
CA GLU A 581 13.44 -15.85 -28.95
C GLU A 581 14.80 -16.43 -29.36
N VAL A 582 15.29 -16.04 -30.51
CA VAL A 582 16.62 -16.41 -31.04
C VAL A 582 17.51 -15.17 -30.99
N ASP A 583 18.63 -15.25 -30.27
CA ASP A 583 19.64 -14.19 -30.28
C ASP A 583 20.56 -14.34 -31.50
N SER A 584 20.14 -13.77 -32.62
CA SER A 584 20.87 -13.81 -33.91
C SER A 584 21.98 -12.76 -34.02
N ARG A 585 22.23 -11.95 -32.98
CA ARG A 585 23.26 -10.90 -33.01
C ARG A 585 24.65 -11.51 -33.18
N ALA A 586 25.53 -10.81 -33.94
CA ALA A 586 26.91 -11.21 -34.17
C ALA A 586 27.80 -10.92 -32.92
N GLU A 587 27.48 -11.57 -31.78
CA GLU A 587 28.15 -11.38 -30.49
C GLU A 587 28.63 -12.72 -29.92
N LYS A 588 29.61 -12.64 -28.99
CA LYS A 588 30.15 -13.83 -28.32
C LYS A 588 29.06 -14.50 -27.46
N VAL A 589 29.04 -15.84 -27.43
CA VAL A 589 28.08 -16.64 -26.63
C VAL A 589 27.99 -16.20 -25.18
N GLY A 590 29.14 -15.98 -24.53
CA GLY A 590 29.17 -15.51 -23.13
C GLY A 590 28.51 -14.14 -22.94
N TRP A 591 28.58 -13.25 -23.93
CA TRP A 591 27.89 -11.97 -23.90
C TRP A 591 26.37 -12.16 -24.05
N LYS A 592 25.92 -12.99 -25.02
CA LYS A 592 24.49 -13.30 -25.24
C LYS A 592 23.85 -13.93 -23.99
N ILE A 593 24.53 -14.90 -23.36
CA ILE A 593 24.09 -15.52 -22.10
C ILE A 593 23.99 -14.47 -20.98
N ARG A 594 24.99 -13.60 -20.85
CA ARG A 594 24.96 -12.53 -19.84
C ARG A 594 23.78 -11.58 -20.06
N GLN A 595 23.50 -11.18 -21.31
CA GLN A 595 22.38 -10.32 -21.63
C GLN A 595 21.04 -11.00 -21.29
N ALA A 596 20.82 -12.25 -21.69
CA ALA A 596 19.63 -13.01 -21.36
C ALA A 596 19.44 -13.16 -19.84
N THR A 597 20.54 -13.35 -19.08
CA THR A 597 20.51 -13.40 -17.61
C THR A 597 20.12 -12.04 -17.00
N MET A 598 20.66 -10.93 -17.52
CA MET A 598 20.30 -9.58 -17.09
C MET A 598 18.84 -9.25 -17.40
N GLU A 599 18.34 -9.69 -18.56
CA GLU A 599 16.94 -9.58 -18.97
C GLU A 599 16.00 -10.56 -18.25
N LYS A 600 16.53 -11.38 -17.33
CA LYS A 600 15.80 -12.34 -16.48
C LYS A 600 15.09 -13.45 -17.27
N VAL A 601 15.59 -13.82 -18.45
CA VAL A 601 15.05 -14.93 -19.24
C VAL A 601 15.23 -16.25 -18.48
N PRO A 602 14.16 -17.05 -18.26
CA PRO A 602 14.23 -18.27 -17.44
C PRO A 602 15.23 -19.32 -17.95
N TYR A 603 15.21 -19.59 -19.25
CA TYR A 603 16.04 -20.62 -19.86
C TYR A 603 16.83 -20.09 -21.08
N MET A 604 18.09 -20.46 -21.16
CA MET A 604 18.97 -20.20 -22.31
C MET A 604 19.41 -21.52 -22.91
N LEU A 605 19.27 -21.66 -24.22
CA LEU A 605 19.63 -22.86 -24.97
C LEU A 605 20.78 -22.52 -25.92
N THR A 606 21.96 -23.06 -25.62
CA THR A 606 23.11 -22.90 -26.52
C THR A 606 23.08 -23.95 -27.60
N VAL A 607 23.34 -23.51 -28.86
CA VAL A 607 23.34 -24.34 -30.03
C VAL A 607 24.68 -24.17 -30.76
N GLY A 608 25.46 -25.24 -30.85
CA GLY A 608 26.72 -25.34 -31.57
C GLY A 608 26.72 -26.49 -32.58
N ASP A 609 27.90 -26.84 -33.10
CA ASP A 609 28.03 -27.91 -34.08
C ASP A 609 27.53 -29.25 -33.53
N LYS A 610 27.90 -29.59 -32.31
CA LYS A 610 27.48 -30.82 -31.64
C LYS A 610 25.95 -30.90 -31.49
N GLU A 611 25.33 -29.82 -31.01
CA GLU A 611 23.88 -29.76 -30.82
C GLU A 611 23.14 -29.89 -32.14
N CYS A 612 23.66 -29.32 -33.25
CA CYS A 612 23.11 -29.46 -34.57
C CYS A 612 23.19 -30.91 -35.11
N GLU A 613 24.33 -31.59 -34.86
CA GLU A 613 24.56 -32.98 -35.31
C GLU A 613 23.68 -33.96 -34.49
N GLU A 614 23.63 -33.80 -33.18
CA GLU A 614 22.92 -34.70 -32.25
C GLU A 614 21.43 -34.36 -32.10
N LYS A 615 20.96 -33.25 -32.69
CA LYS A 615 19.59 -32.72 -32.56
C LYS A 615 19.21 -32.47 -31.08
N THR A 616 20.14 -31.91 -30.31
CA THR A 616 20.00 -31.58 -28.90
C THR A 616 20.18 -30.06 -28.67
N VAL A 617 19.99 -29.59 -27.46
CA VAL A 617 20.27 -28.24 -27.02
C VAL A 617 20.98 -28.28 -25.67
N ALA A 618 21.97 -27.42 -25.44
CA ALA A 618 22.61 -27.29 -24.14
C ALA A 618 21.81 -26.28 -23.30
N VAL A 619 21.24 -26.73 -22.18
CA VAL A 619 20.23 -26.02 -21.41
C VAL A 619 20.83 -25.40 -20.16
N ARG A 620 20.63 -24.10 -19.97
CA ARG A 620 21.05 -23.34 -18.78
C ARG A 620 19.90 -22.49 -18.23
N LYS A 621 19.72 -22.50 -16.92
CA LYS A 621 18.78 -21.60 -16.23
C LYS A 621 19.42 -20.22 -15.98
N ARG A 622 18.60 -19.20 -15.80
CA ARG A 622 19.03 -17.84 -15.39
C ARG A 622 19.77 -17.80 -14.07
N THR A 623 19.58 -18.79 -13.18
CA THR A 623 20.29 -18.96 -11.92
C THR A 623 21.77 -19.35 -12.12
N GLY A 624 22.16 -19.72 -13.34
CA GLY A 624 23.49 -20.25 -13.65
C GLY A 624 23.57 -21.78 -13.63
N GLU A 625 22.50 -22.46 -13.21
CA GLU A 625 22.42 -23.92 -13.23
C GLU A 625 22.51 -24.46 -14.65
N ASP A 626 23.45 -25.37 -14.88
CA ASP A 626 23.63 -26.08 -16.15
C ASP A 626 22.93 -27.44 -16.07
N LEU A 627 21.93 -27.63 -16.92
CA LEU A 627 21.14 -28.88 -16.98
C LEU A 627 21.70 -29.88 -17.99
N GLY A 628 22.81 -29.53 -18.66
CA GLY A 628 23.41 -30.37 -19.68
C GLY A 628 22.68 -30.32 -21.02
N SER A 629 23.00 -31.31 -21.87
CA SER A 629 22.40 -31.45 -23.21
C SER A 629 21.15 -32.31 -23.15
N MET A 630 20.07 -31.87 -23.81
CA MET A 630 18.78 -32.55 -23.88
C MET A 630 18.27 -32.57 -25.30
N THR A 631 17.47 -33.54 -25.68
CA THR A 631 16.67 -33.47 -26.88
C THR A 631 15.61 -32.37 -26.77
N VAL A 632 15.20 -31.81 -27.91
CA VAL A 632 14.17 -30.77 -27.93
C VAL A 632 12.84 -31.31 -27.32
N ALA A 633 12.52 -32.58 -27.59
CA ALA A 633 11.32 -33.22 -27.06
C ALA A 633 11.33 -33.31 -25.53
N GLU A 634 12.42 -33.78 -24.90
CA GLU A 634 12.58 -33.88 -23.46
C GLU A 634 12.47 -32.49 -22.77
N LEU A 635 13.13 -31.49 -23.38
CA LEU A 635 13.04 -30.12 -22.89
C LEU A 635 11.60 -29.59 -22.99
N THR A 636 10.93 -29.81 -24.11
CA THR A 636 9.54 -29.38 -24.35
C THR A 636 8.62 -29.94 -23.28
N GLU A 637 8.67 -31.25 -23.03
CA GLU A 637 7.85 -31.91 -22.01
C GLU A 637 8.09 -31.30 -20.62
N LYS A 638 9.35 -31.10 -20.27
CA LYS A 638 9.73 -30.48 -18.98
C LYS A 638 9.17 -29.06 -18.84
N LEU A 639 9.37 -28.20 -19.84
CA LEU A 639 8.95 -26.81 -19.78
C LEU A 639 7.41 -26.65 -19.80
N VAL A 640 6.73 -27.47 -20.60
CA VAL A 640 5.26 -27.48 -20.65
C VAL A 640 4.69 -27.91 -19.32
N GLU A 641 5.27 -28.90 -18.65
CA GLU A 641 4.83 -29.33 -17.30
C GLU A 641 5.08 -28.25 -16.25
N GLU A 642 6.23 -27.56 -16.28
CA GLU A 642 6.52 -26.44 -15.39
C GLU A 642 5.52 -25.28 -15.59
N VAL A 643 5.19 -24.97 -16.84
CA VAL A 643 4.16 -23.96 -17.18
C VAL A 643 2.78 -24.41 -16.71
N ARG A 644 2.40 -25.68 -16.95
CA ARG A 644 1.10 -26.23 -16.56
C ARG A 644 0.89 -26.20 -15.04
N THR A 645 1.90 -26.54 -14.29
CA THR A 645 1.87 -26.56 -12.82
C THR A 645 2.09 -25.19 -12.19
N LYS A 646 2.37 -24.17 -12.98
CA LYS A 646 2.62 -22.79 -12.53
C LYS A 646 3.65 -22.71 -11.40
N GLN A 647 4.77 -23.39 -11.55
CA GLN A 647 5.85 -23.35 -10.56
C GLN A 647 6.34 -21.92 -10.35
N LYS A 648 6.55 -21.56 -9.07
CA LYS A 648 7.02 -20.24 -8.63
C LYS A 648 8.52 -20.05 -8.83
#